data_db18e1eebd3a7a9a833e6d32a90f2537
#
_entry.id   db18e1eebd3a7a9a833e6d32a90f2537
#
_cell.length_a   1.000
_cell.length_b   1.000
_cell.length_c   1.000
_cell.angle_alpha   90.00
_cell.angle_beta   90.00
_cell.angle_gamma   90.00
#
_symmetry.space_group_name_H-M   'P 1'
#
loop_
_entity.id
_entity.type
_entity.pdbx_description
1 polymer ?
#
loop_
_entity_poly.entity_id
_entity_poly.type
_entity_poly.pdbx_seq_one_letter_code
_entity_poly.pdbx_strand_id
1 'polypeptide(L)'
;MASRLAGAFGTAPAILAGTGDAVATLDRAAQPGTGAADGDETAWTGRALRMLAGVFVVTWSFRLSGYLTFAPWLAVPVALLGLMGLLAIVAAWLPGTVLGSRRQHQIGWGVLLAVLVALALWSYFQVFIAPDYGTDEIAFDQYAAQLAMHGINPYLHSMAPAFPLFHVSPNGYTFQLNGQPVTTLSYPALSFEVYLPLLALGITTQAAVWAEVAAWALGAVVLYTVLPRKLAPLAAVVVSLDVYIGYAVGGITDFLFVPLLVGAAVRWDRFASTRGPAAWRGPILMGLAMAVKQTPWLVVPFVVAGIVLESRRARGRDQAVRDGMRYLGIMMAAFLVPNLPYLLDAPWAWLHGVLTPFSSESVPAGQGLISLSLSLPVGGGSLQAYTVAAVVVFAAIFACYLAVYPVLKPAAFLIPSIVLFFATRSFGSYLVMLIPAAIAAAATTRGPPLSVCWRRWRWVVIGGAGASALAVAAALTSASPLTMSIRSVRTTGQLATVQRLTLAVTNVTGRNVRPAFTVEDGMSMTAFWRREHGPAVLGPHQRASYTIVAPSYFAMPSISNGFQVLAFTHGPSSVSRTGAYVASLWRVVLEPAAINHQVARGQQITVRAKIVNRLDEPIRVANVPVYLGQVIYDQRGLQFSQAVISQGLPGQTPVQALTNAAGVATFTIHSPTGGRDPIYFEANLVNPKSSYPYGYSPILAVRFRS
;
A
#
# COMPACT_ATOMS: atom_id res chain seq x y z
N MET A 1 12.86 30.44 1.97
CA MET A 1 11.59 29.73 2.14
C MET A 1 11.18 29.57 3.62
N ALA A 2 12.06 29.79 4.56
CA ALA A 2 11.80 29.72 6.01
C ALA A 2 11.06 30.95 6.61
N SER A 3 10.93 32.05 5.88
CA SER A 3 10.31 33.30 6.40
C SER A 3 8.81 33.45 6.07
N ARG A 4 8.19 32.49 5.36
CA ARG A 4 6.74 32.53 5.07
C ARG A 4 5.89 31.56 5.90
N LEU A 5 6.51 30.72 6.75
CA LEU A 5 5.80 29.80 7.65
C LEU A 5 5.64 30.32 9.08
N ALA A 6 6.27 31.43 9.44
CA ALA A 6 6.14 32.05 10.77
C ALA A 6 4.87 32.90 10.97
N GLY A 7 4.07 33.12 9.93
CA GLY A 7 2.84 33.92 9.99
C GLY A 7 1.55 33.11 10.23
N ALA A 8 1.60 31.78 10.27
CA ALA A 8 0.40 30.94 10.38
C ALA A 8 0.11 30.38 11.79
N PHE A 9 0.95 30.63 12.77
CA PHE A 9 0.78 30.13 14.14
C PHE A 9 0.52 31.19 15.22
N GLY A 10 0.10 32.34 14.83
CA GLY A 10 -0.19 33.43 15.75
C GLY A 10 -1.68 33.72 15.87
N THR A 11 -2.49 32.84 16.42
CA THR A 11 -3.76 33.15 17.14
C THR A 11 -4.43 31.85 17.60
N ALA A 12 -3.92 31.24 18.64
CA ALA A 12 -4.66 30.24 19.39
C ALA A 12 -4.78 30.72 20.84
N PRO A 13 -5.83 31.51 21.15
CA PRO A 13 -6.61 31.19 22.33
C PRO A 13 -8.13 31.37 22.21
N ALA A 14 -8.71 31.42 21.00
CA ALA A 14 -10.16 31.65 20.88
C ALA A 14 -11.00 30.36 20.65
N ILE A 15 -10.40 29.19 20.52
CA ILE A 15 -11.15 27.92 20.21
C ILE A 15 -11.71 27.26 21.50
N LEU A 16 -11.24 27.62 22.69
CA LEU A 16 -11.73 27.00 23.92
C LEU A 16 -12.90 27.75 24.62
N ALA A 17 -13.28 28.93 24.15
CA ALA A 17 -14.42 29.66 24.70
C ALA A 17 -15.77 29.34 24.05
N GLY A 18 -15.76 28.65 22.89
CA GLY A 18 -16.99 28.30 22.13
C GLY A 18 -17.61 26.93 22.42
N THR A 19 -17.00 26.10 23.26
CA THR A 19 -17.50 24.76 23.56
C THR A 19 -18.71 24.70 24.48
N GLY A 20 -19.04 25.78 25.18
CA GLY A 20 -20.23 25.88 26.03
C GLY A 20 -21.54 25.88 25.23
N ASP A 21 -21.55 26.60 24.12
CA ASP A 21 -22.76 26.74 23.30
C ASP A 21 -23.02 25.55 22.36
N ALA A 22 -21.96 24.85 21.93
CA ALA A 22 -22.09 23.63 21.12
C ALA A 22 -22.71 22.47 21.92
N VAL A 23 -22.43 22.38 23.21
CA VAL A 23 -23.02 21.36 24.11
C VAL A 23 -24.50 21.69 24.40
N ALA A 24 -24.85 22.98 24.54
CA ALA A 24 -26.25 23.40 24.70
C ALA A 24 -27.12 23.21 23.46
N THR A 25 -26.51 23.22 22.27
CA THR A 25 -27.21 22.97 20.99
C THR A 25 -27.45 21.48 20.77
N LEU A 26 -26.57 20.61 21.27
CA LEU A 26 -26.76 19.14 21.23
C LEU A 26 -27.86 18.66 22.20
N ASP A 27 -28.03 19.33 23.33
CA ASP A 27 -29.13 19.01 24.28
C ASP A 27 -30.52 19.42 23.76
N ARG A 28 -30.60 20.44 22.87
CA ARG A 28 -31.88 20.83 22.23
C ARG A 28 -32.28 19.92 21.06
N ALA A 29 -31.33 19.21 20.47
CA ALA A 29 -31.60 18.23 19.40
C ALA A 29 -32.20 16.89 19.90
N ALA A 30 -32.30 16.71 21.21
CA ALA A 30 -32.82 15.48 21.82
C ALA A 30 -34.32 15.53 22.15
N GLN A 31 -35.11 16.41 21.54
CA GLN A 31 -36.57 16.38 21.67
C GLN A 31 -37.20 15.36 20.69
N PRO A 32 -38.05 14.44 21.15
CA PRO A 32 -38.73 13.46 20.30
C PRO A 32 -39.84 14.12 19.48
N GLY A 33 -39.53 14.57 18.29
CA GLY A 33 -40.51 15.28 17.43
C GLY A 33 -40.23 15.29 15.96
N THR A 34 -39.34 14.42 15.40
CA THR A 34 -38.93 14.46 13.99
C THR A 34 -38.94 13.10 13.28
N GLY A 35 -39.92 12.29 13.51
CA GLY A 35 -40.09 10.99 12.82
C GLY A 35 -40.18 11.06 11.29
N ALA A 36 -40.42 12.24 10.71
CA ALA A 36 -40.47 12.47 9.27
C ALA A 36 -39.07 12.78 8.67
N ALA A 37 -38.23 13.53 9.37
CA ALA A 37 -36.88 13.89 8.92
C ALA A 37 -35.92 12.69 8.88
N ASP A 38 -35.94 11.81 9.89
CA ASP A 38 -35.14 10.60 9.94
C ASP A 38 -35.47 9.60 8.82
N GLY A 39 -36.74 9.56 8.38
CA GLY A 39 -37.18 8.72 7.26
C GLY A 39 -36.59 9.15 5.90
N ASP A 40 -36.45 10.43 5.69
CA ASP A 40 -35.98 11.01 4.42
C ASP A 40 -34.45 10.93 4.30
N GLU A 41 -33.72 11.19 5.38
CA GLU A 41 -32.27 11.07 5.43
C GLU A 41 -31.78 9.64 5.18
N THR A 42 -32.43 8.65 5.79
CA THR A 42 -32.07 7.24 5.55
C THR A 42 -32.44 6.77 4.14
N ALA A 43 -33.46 7.35 3.50
CA ALA A 43 -33.82 7.06 2.13
C ALA A 43 -32.80 7.63 1.15
N TRP A 44 -32.30 8.84 1.41
CA TRP A 44 -31.26 9.50 0.60
C TRP A 44 -29.94 8.74 0.66
N THR A 45 -29.47 8.32 1.83
CA THR A 45 -28.27 7.51 2.02
C THR A 45 -28.27 6.27 1.14
N GLY A 46 -29.38 5.52 1.14
CA GLY A 46 -29.50 4.32 0.31
C GLY A 46 -29.48 4.61 -1.21
N ARG A 47 -30.01 5.76 -1.65
CA ARG A 47 -29.91 6.23 -3.05
C ARG A 47 -28.47 6.57 -3.41
N ALA A 48 -27.81 7.36 -2.57
CA ALA A 48 -26.42 7.78 -2.78
C ALA A 48 -25.47 6.58 -2.92
N LEU A 49 -25.61 5.57 -2.06
CA LEU A 49 -24.80 4.35 -2.14
C LEU A 49 -25.05 3.54 -3.42
N ARG A 50 -26.31 3.46 -3.90
CA ARG A 50 -26.61 2.80 -5.18
C ARG A 50 -26.03 3.56 -6.37
N MET A 51 -26.12 4.89 -6.36
CA MET A 51 -25.49 5.73 -7.38
C MET A 51 -23.99 5.53 -7.41
N LEU A 52 -23.34 5.58 -6.24
CA LEU A 52 -21.90 5.38 -6.11
C LEU A 52 -21.47 3.98 -6.60
N ALA A 53 -22.23 2.95 -6.28
CA ALA A 53 -21.98 1.61 -6.79
C ALA A 53 -22.10 1.56 -8.35
N GLY A 54 -23.08 2.25 -8.93
CA GLY A 54 -23.21 2.40 -10.39
C GLY A 54 -22.02 3.13 -11.02
N VAL A 55 -21.52 4.20 -10.37
CA VAL A 55 -20.31 4.92 -10.80
C VAL A 55 -19.11 3.98 -10.83
N PHE A 56 -18.94 3.12 -9.82
CA PHE A 56 -17.85 2.15 -9.83
C PHE A 56 -17.96 1.12 -10.95
N VAL A 57 -19.17 0.70 -11.35
CA VAL A 57 -19.33 -0.17 -12.53
C VAL A 57 -18.85 0.54 -13.80
N VAL A 58 -19.17 1.85 -13.96
CA VAL A 58 -18.62 2.66 -15.07
C VAL A 58 -17.10 2.75 -14.98
N THR A 59 -16.54 2.97 -13.79
CA THR A 59 -15.08 3.01 -13.58
C THR A 59 -14.41 1.70 -13.99
N TRP A 60 -15.03 0.55 -13.66
CA TRP A 60 -14.55 -0.76 -14.11
C TRP A 60 -14.58 -0.92 -15.64
N SER A 61 -15.59 -0.38 -16.31
CA SER A 61 -15.64 -0.33 -17.78
C SER A 61 -14.41 0.41 -18.33
N PHE A 62 -14.09 1.61 -17.83
CA PHE A 62 -12.88 2.36 -18.21
C PHE A 62 -11.59 1.59 -17.90
N ARG A 63 -11.50 0.96 -16.73
CA ARG A 63 -10.31 0.18 -16.35
C ARG A 63 -10.06 -0.99 -17.30
N LEU A 64 -11.11 -1.71 -17.71
CA LEU A 64 -11.01 -2.82 -18.66
C LEU A 64 -10.78 -2.34 -20.10
N SER A 65 -11.19 -1.13 -20.46
CA SER A 65 -10.96 -0.58 -21.80
C SER A 65 -9.46 -0.43 -22.13
N GLY A 66 -8.59 -0.33 -21.13
CA GLY A 66 -7.14 -0.32 -21.32
C GLY A 66 -6.57 -1.60 -21.98
N TYR A 67 -7.35 -2.69 -21.99
CA TYR A 67 -6.93 -3.95 -22.62
C TYR A 67 -7.53 -4.20 -24.02
N LEU A 68 -8.32 -3.26 -24.58
CA LEU A 68 -9.04 -3.47 -25.83
C LEU A 68 -8.13 -3.72 -27.04
N THR A 69 -6.96 -3.08 -27.08
CA THR A 69 -5.96 -3.33 -28.15
C THR A 69 -5.38 -4.74 -28.04
N PHE A 70 -5.25 -5.25 -26.84
CA PHE A 70 -4.71 -6.58 -26.57
C PHE A 70 -5.76 -7.68 -26.68
N ALA A 71 -6.99 -7.38 -26.28
CA ALA A 71 -8.13 -8.31 -26.26
C ALA A 71 -9.39 -7.62 -26.83
N PRO A 72 -9.53 -7.48 -28.18
CA PRO A 72 -10.63 -6.76 -28.81
C PRO A 72 -12.03 -7.31 -28.47
N TRP A 73 -12.13 -8.59 -28.12
CA TRP A 73 -13.38 -9.23 -27.69
C TRP A 73 -13.97 -8.60 -26.41
N LEU A 74 -13.14 -7.90 -25.61
CA LEU A 74 -13.61 -7.15 -24.43
C LEU A 74 -14.49 -5.94 -24.81
N ALA A 75 -14.51 -5.48 -26.04
CA ALA A 75 -15.29 -4.30 -26.44
C ALA A 75 -16.77 -4.42 -26.06
N VAL A 76 -17.36 -5.61 -26.26
CA VAL A 76 -18.76 -5.85 -25.88
C VAL A 76 -18.96 -5.87 -24.35
N PRO A 77 -18.21 -6.67 -23.56
CA PRO A 77 -18.29 -6.60 -22.10
C PRO A 77 -18.06 -5.19 -21.53
N VAL A 78 -17.08 -4.45 -22.04
CA VAL A 78 -16.77 -3.08 -21.60
C VAL A 78 -17.95 -2.15 -21.87
N ALA A 79 -18.53 -2.19 -23.07
CA ALA A 79 -19.69 -1.39 -23.42
C ALA A 79 -20.91 -1.74 -22.54
N LEU A 80 -21.17 -3.05 -22.32
CA LEU A 80 -22.26 -3.53 -21.47
C LEU A 80 -22.07 -3.11 -20.01
N LEU A 81 -20.86 -3.18 -19.46
CA LEU A 81 -20.55 -2.70 -18.12
C LEU A 81 -20.80 -1.21 -17.99
N GLY A 82 -20.34 -0.40 -18.95
CA GLY A 82 -20.57 1.04 -18.96
C GLY A 82 -22.07 1.37 -18.98
N LEU A 83 -22.82 0.75 -19.88
CA LEU A 83 -24.28 0.92 -19.97
C LEU A 83 -24.98 0.47 -18.67
N MET A 84 -24.60 -0.68 -18.13
CA MET A 84 -25.17 -1.22 -16.90
C MET A 84 -24.93 -0.30 -15.70
N GLY A 85 -23.71 0.28 -15.59
CA GLY A 85 -23.41 1.27 -14.56
C GLY A 85 -24.26 2.53 -14.69
N LEU A 86 -24.43 3.07 -15.91
CA LEU A 86 -25.29 4.22 -16.16
C LEU A 86 -26.76 3.92 -15.84
N LEU A 87 -27.26 2.74 -16.23
CA LEU A 87 -28.63 2.32 -15.91
C LEU A 87 -28.82 2.13 -14.39
N ALA A 88 -27.81 1.63 -13.67
CA ALA A 88 -27.84 1.52 -12.21
C ALA A 88 -27.90 2.89 -11.53
N ILE A 89 -27.15 3.89 -12.05
CA ILE A 89 -27.21 5.28 -11.57
C ILE A 89 -28.62 5.84 -11.78
N VAL A 90 -29.20 5.71 -12.97
CA VAL A 90 -30.57 6.16 -13.25
C VAL A 90 -31.58 5.45 -12.35
N ALA A 91 -31.46 4.12 -12.20
CA ALA A 91 -32.35 3.34 -11.35
C ALA A 91 -32.28 3.75 -9.85
N ALA A 92 -31.13 4.25 -9.39
CA ALA A 92 -30.97 4.76 -8.03
C ALA A 92 -31.80 6.01 -7.74
N TRP A 93 -32.09 6.83 -8.77
CA TRP A 93 -32.96 8.02 -8.68
C TRP A 93 -34.44 7.69 -8.66
N LEU A 94 -34.85 6.53 -9.21
CA LEU A 94 -36.26 6.19 -9.28
C LEU A 94 -36.84 6.00 -7.88
N PRO A 95 -38.06 6.52 -7.60
CA PRO A 95 -38.72 6.35 -6.34
C PRO A 95 -38.95 4.87 -6.03
N GLY A 96 -38.90 4.51 -4.76
CA GLY A 96 -39.22 3.14 -4.31
C GLY A 96 -40.64 2.66 -4.66
N THR A 97 -41.56 3.58 -4.90
CA THR A 97 -42.91 3.31 -5.41
C THR A 97 -42.91 2.78 -6.84
N VAL A 98 -41.91 3.17 -7.67
CA VAL A 98 -41.79 2.72 -9.07
C VAL A 98 -41.07 1.37 -9.15
N LEU A 99 -39.91 1.23 -8.48
CA LEU A 99 -39.07 0.05 -8.61
C LEU A 99 -39.36 -1.05 -7.57
N GLY A 100 -39.99 -0.73 -6.46
CA GLY A 100 -40.19 -1.67 -5.34
C GLY A 100 -38.87 -2.15 -4.71
N SER A 101 -38.91 -2.50 -3.43
CA SER A 101 -37.70 -2.88 -2.67
C SER A 101 -37.04 -4.16 -3.16
N ARG A 102 -37.82 -5.11 -3.71
CA ARG A 102 -37.29 -6.39 -4.27
C ARG A 102 -36.47 -6.13 -5.55
N ARG A 103 -36.98 -5.31 -6.48
CA ARG A 103 -36.25 -4.97 -7.72
C ARG A 103 -34.99 -4.16 -7.45
N GLN A 104 -35.06 -3.21 -6.51
CA GLN A 104 -33.85 -2.48 -6.09
C GLN A 104 -32.77 -3.41 -5.53
N HIS A 105 -33.16 -4.42 -4.76
CA HIS A 105 -32.22 -5.43 -4.24
C HIS A 105 -31.65 -6.32 -5.36
N GLN A 106 -32.47 -6.70 -6.35
CA GLN A 106 -32.02 -7.46 -7.53
C GLN A 106 -31.03 -6.66 -8.36
N ILE A 107 -31.28 -5.37 -8.61
CA ILE A 107 -30.34 -4.46 -9.28
C ILE A 107 -29.02 -4.38 -8.50
N GLY A 108 -29.09 -4.28 -7.17
CA GLY A 108 -27.90 -4.28 -6.32
C GLY A 108 -27.05 -5.53 -6.47
N TRP A 109 -27.68 -6.71 -6.55
CA TRP A 109 -26.98 -7.98 -6.86
C TRP A 109 -26.38 -7.97 -8.26
N GLY A 110 -27.10 -7.45 -9.26
CA GLY A 110 -26.57 -7.31 -10.62
C GLY A 110 -25.34 -6.42 -10.67
N VAL A 111 -25.38 -5.28 -9.96
CA VAL A 111 -24.23 -4.36 -9.81
C VAL A 111 -23.04 -5.05 -9.14
N LEU A 112 -23.27 -5.76 -8.02
CA LEU A 112 -22.20 -6.48 -7.35
C LEU A 112 -21.59 -7.54 -8.26
N LEU A 113 -22.42 -8.36 -8.92
CA LEU A 113 -21.95 -9.38 -9.86
C LEU A 113 -21.12 -8.78 -10.99
N ALA A 114 -21.55 -7.65 -11.55
CA ALA A 114 -20.81 -6.95 -12.59
C ALA A 114 -19.43 -6.50 -12.12
N VAL A 115 -19.34 -5.95 -10.91
CA VAL A 115 -18.07 -5.55 -10.30
C VAL A 115 -17.17 -6.78 -10.08
N LEU A 116 -17.72 -7.90 -9.59
CA LEU A 116 -16.95 -9.12 -9.35
C LEU A 116 -16.45 -9.76 -10.66
N VAL A 117 -17.26 -9.75 -11.71
CA VAL A 117 -16.85 -10.22 -13.04
C VAL A 117 -15.75 -9.30 -13.60
N ALA A 118 -15.91 -7.99 -13.47
CA ALA A 118 -14.91 -7.02 -13.90
C ALA A 118 -13.59 -7.18 -13.14
N LEU A 119 -13.64 -7.40 -11.82
CA LEU A 119 -12.48 -7.71 -10.98
C LEU A 119 -11.79 -8.99 -11.45
N ALA A 120 -12.53 -10.05 -11.70
CA ALA A 120 -11.97 -11.33 -12.18
C ALA A 120 -11.29 -11.19 -13.54
N LEU A 121 -11.94 -10.50 -14.50
CA LEU A 121 -11.36 -10.24 -15.83
C LEU A 121 -10.10 -9.37 -15.72
N TRP A 122 -10.14 -8.33 -14.93
CA TRP A 122 -8.98 -7.46 -14.73
C TRP A 122 -7.82 -8.21 -14.08
N SER A 123 -8.09 -9.02 -13.05
CA SER A 123 -7.09 -9.85 -12.40
C SER A 123 -6.48 -10.86 -13.37
N TYR A 124 -7.29 -11.47 -14.25
CA TYR A 124 -6.81 -12.35 -15.28
C TYR A 124 -5.78 -11.67 -16.20
N PHE A 125 -6.07 -10.44 -16.67
CA PHE A 125 -5.13 -9.72 -17.50
C PHE A 125 -3.87 -9.30 -16.76
N GLN A 126 -3.99 -8.91 -15.48
CA GLN A 126 -2.81 -8.58 -14.68
C GLN A 126 -1.89 -9.78 -14.51
N VAL A 127 -2.42 -10.95 -14.15
CA VAL A 127 -1.66 -12.20 -14.03
C VAL A 127 -1.03 -12.60 -15.36
N PHE A 128 -1.74 -12.40 -16.48
CA PHE A 128 -1.23 -12.73 -17.82
C PHE A 128 -0.09 -11.82 -18.27
N ILE A 129 -0.17 -10.50 -17.93
CA ILE A 129 0.83 -9.50 -18.34
C ILE A 129 2.06 -9.55 -17.44
N ALA A 130 1.86 -9.74 -16.14
CA ALA A 130 2.93 -9.77 -15.13
C ALA A 130 2.75 -11.01 -14.24
N PRO A 131 3.25 -12.18 -14.68
CA PRO A 131 3.09 -13.43 -13.94
C PRO A 131 3.99 -13.53 -12.71
N ASP A 132 4.83 -12.54 -12.44
CA ASP A 132 5.74 -12.51 -11.30
C ASP A 132 5.02 -12.06 -10.03
N TYR A 133 5.44 -12.58 -8.88
CA TYR A 133 4.91 -12.09 -7.61
C TYR A 133 5.55 -10.77 -7.20
N GLY A 134 4.72 -9.80 -6.79
CA GLY A 134 5.17 -8.47 -6.37
C GLY A 134 5.82 -8.44 -4.98
N THR A 135 5.53 -9.44 -4.13
CA THR A 135 6.04 -9.53 -2.75
C THR A 135 6.50 -10.92 -2.40
N ASP A 136 7.37 -11.02 -1.40
CA ASP A 136 7.81 -12.28 -0.81
C ASP A 136 6.69 -12.98 -0.01
N GLU A 137 5.72 -12.24 0.48
CA GLU A 137 4.64 -12.74 1.34
C GLU A 137 3.86 -13.90 0.69
N ILE A 138 3.24 -13.65 -0.47
CA ILE A 138 2.46 -14.70 -1.16
C ILE A 138 3.32 -15.73 -1.86
N ALA A 139 4.56 -15.37 -2.24
CA ALA A 139 5.51 -16.32 -2.78
C ALA A 139 5.87 -17.39 -1.73
N PHE A 140 6.08 -16.98 -0.49
CA PHE A 140 6.35 -17.89 0.62
C PHE A 140 5.15 -18.76 0.95
N ASP A 141 3.95 -18.18 0.97
CA ASP A 141 2.73 -18.93 1.25
C ASP A 141 2.48 -19.99 0.15
N GLN A 142 2.66 -19.66 -1.14
CA GLN A 142 2.52 -20.65 -2.20
C GLN A 142 3.62 -21.73 -2.15
N TYR A 143 4.86 -21.36 -1.85
CA TYR A 143 5.94 -22.32 -1.71
C TYR A 143 5.71 -23.22 -0.48
N ALA A 144 5.25 -22.67 0.64
CA ALA A 144 4.86 -23.44 1.81
C ALA A 144 3.75 -24.46 1.50
N ALA A 145 2.76 -24.05 0.70
CA ALA A 145 1.72 -24.98 0.23
C ALA A 145 2.29 -26.11 -0.63
N GLN A 146 3.26 -25.82 -1.51
CA GLN A 146 3.94 -26.85 -2.30
C GLN A 146 4.72 -27.85 -1.40
N LEU A 147 5.42 -27.36 -0.38
CA LEU A 147 6.08 -28.22 0.61
C LEU A 147 5.06 -29.08 1.35
N ALA A 148 3.97 -28.48 1.83
CA ALA A 148 2.91 -29.20 2.53
C ALA A 148 2.24 -30.29 1.70
N MET A 149 2.04 -30.06 0.39
CA MET A 149 1.54 -31.10 -0.55
C MET A 149 2.44 -32.34 -0.60
N HIS A 150 3.73 -32.18 -0.35
CA HIS A 150 4.69 -33.28 -0.32
C HIS A 150 4.90 -33.84 1.11
N GLY A 151 4.07 -33.43 2.07
CA GLY A 151 4.19 -33.87 3.46
C GLY A 151 5.37 -33.26 4.21
N ILE A 152 5.94 -32.17 3.70
CA ILE A 152 7.08 -31.46 4.28
C ILE A 152 6.58 -30.33 5.14
N ASN A 153 7.05 -30.21 6.39
CA ASN A 153 6.69 -29.11 7.28
C ASN A 153 7.39 -27.80 6.86
N PRO A 154 6.65 -26.79 6.35
CA PRO A 154 7.24 -25.55 5.85
C PRO A 154 7.99 -24.74 6.90
N TYR A 155 7.63 -24.85 8.19
CA TYR A 155 8.28 -24.10 9.27
C TYR A 155 9.69 -24.57 9.57
N LEU A 156 10.06 -25.77 9.11
CA LEU A 156 11.41 -26.32 9.24
C LEU A 156 12.32 -25.96 8.06
N HIS A 157 11.78 -25.32 7.03
CA HIS A 157 12.51 -25.05 5.81
C HIS A 157 12.65 -23.54 5.53
N SER A 158 13.74 -23.18 4.85
CA SER A 158 13.93 -21.83 4.37
C SER A 158 13.00 -21.55 3.19
N MET A 159 12.36 -20.37 3.19
CA MET A 159 11.55 -19.89 2.08
C MET A 159 12.37 -19.23 0.97
N ALA A 160 13.70 -19.16 1.09
CA ALA A 160 14.57 -18.56 0.06
C ALA A 160 14.37 -19.13 -1.35
N PRO A 161 14.08 -20.44 -1.57
CA PRO A 161 13.81 -20.95 -2.90
C PRO A 161 12.58 -20.32 -3.59
N ALA A 162 11.66 -19.73 -2.84
CA ALA A 162 10.50 -19.03 -3.41
C ALA A 162 10.90 -17.79 -4.23
N PHE A 163 11.98 -17.11 -3.89
CA PHE A 163 12.44 -15.92 -4.59
C PHE A 163 12.68 -16.17 -6.10
N PRO A 164 13.60 -17.07 -6.49
CA PRO A 164 13.80 -17.36 -7.91
C PRO A 164 12.64 -18.15 -8.53
N LEU A 165 11.93 -19.00 -7.76
CA LEU A 165 10.83 -19.80 -8.27
C LEU A 165 9.67 -18.95 -8.79
N PHE A 166 9.38 -17.85 -8.09
CA PHE A 166 8.28 -16.93 -8.44
C PHE A 166 8.77 -15.58 -8.97
N HIS A 167 10.05 -15.48 -9.33
CA HIS A 167 10.69 -14.30 -9.89
C HIS A 167 10.48 -13.02 -9.06
N VAL A 168 10.43 -13.15 -7.73
CA VAL A 168 10.24 -12.01 -6.85
C VAL A 168 11.44 -11.06 -6.97
N SER A 169 11.16 -9.80 -7.27
CA SER A 169 12.19 -8.76 -7.32
C SER A 169 12.84 -8.57 -5.95
N PRO A 170 14.17 -8.39 -5.86
CA PRO A 170 14.83 -8.07 -4.60
C PRO A 170 14.23 -6.88 -3.83
N ASN A 171 13.63 -5.92 -4.54
CA ASN A 171 12.92 -4.79 -3.92
C ASN A 171 11.60 -5.19 -3.25
N GLY A 172 11.07 -6.39 -3.57
CA GLY A 172 9.90 -6.98 -2.92
C GLY A 172 10.21 -7.85 -1.69
N TYR A 173 11.48 -7.99 -1.31
CA TYR A 173 11.87 -8.81 -0.16
C TYR A 173 11.65 -8.06 1.15
N THR A 174 11.25 -8.80 2.15
CA THR A 174 11.32 -8.35 3.54
C THR A 174 12.73 -8.55 4.06
N PHE A 175 13.35 -7.49 4.58
CA PHE A 175 14.70 -7.53 5.13
C PHE A 175 14.72 -7.39 6.64
N GLN A 176 15.77 -7.98 7.25
CA GLN A 176 16.18 -7.69 8.61
C GLN A 176 17.06 -6.44 8.67
N LEU A 177 17.22 -5.85 9.87
CA LEU A 177 18.04 -4.66 10.08
C LEU A 177 19.54 -4.86 9.74
N ASN A 178 20.00 -6.12 9.68
CA ASN A 178 21.34 -6.48 9.26
C ASN A 178 21.52 -6.56 7.72
N GLY A 179 20.45 -6.33 6.96
CA GLY A 179 20.44 -6.39 5.51
C GLY A 179 20.21 -7.78 4.90
N GLN A 180 19.99 -8.81 5.72
CA GLN A 180 19.66 -10.14 5.22
C GLN A 180 18.16 -10.25 4.93
N PRO A 181 17.74 -10.93 3.86
CA PRO A 181 16.33 -11.19 3.62
C PRO A 181 15.75 -12.13 4.72
N VAL A 182 14.51 -11.88 5.08
CA VAL A 182 13.74 -12.81 5.90
C VAL A 182 13.42 -14.03 5.04
N THR A 183 13.76 -15.22 5.53
CA THR A 183 13.53 -16.49 4.81
C THR A 183 12.73 -17.49 5.64
N THR A 184 12.12 -17.03 6.71
CA THR A 184 11.29 -17.84 7.61
C THR A 184 9.83 -17.65 7.27
N LEU A 185 9.06 -18.73 7.20
CA LEU A 185 7.61 -18.64 7.06
C LEU A 185 7.03 -17.96 8.30
N SER A 186 6.30 -16.85 8.10
CA SER A 186 5.94 -15.93 9.19
C SER A 186 4.45 -15.92 9.53
N TYR A 187 3.62 -16.75 8.88
CA TYR A 187 2.17 -16.78 9.07
C TYR A 187 1.67 -18.11 9.60
N PRO A 188 0.50 -18.16 10.28
CA PRO A 188 -0.16 -19.40 10.67
C PRO A 188 -0.59 -20.24 9.46
N ALA A 189 -0.83 -21.55 9.67
CA ALA A 189 -0.91 -22.54 8.61
C ALA A 189 -2.01 -22.30 7.57
N LEU A 190 -3.15 -21.72 7.93
CA LEU A 190 -4.24 -21.49 6.99
C LEU A 190 -3.87 -20.45 5.91
N SER A 191 -2.81 -19.64 6.10
CA SER A 191 -2.30 -18.72 5.08
C SER A 191 -1.91 -19.44 3.79
N PHE A 192 -1.34 -20.64 3.91
CA PHE A 192 -0.89 -21.44 2.77
C PHE A 192 -1.76 -22.67 2.50
N GLU A 193 -2.43 -23.23 3.50
CA GLU A 193 -3.29 -24.42 3.29
C GLU A 193 -4.46 -24.14 2.34
N VAL A 194 -4.95 -22.91 2.27
CA VAL A 194 -6.03 -22.51 1.34
C VAL A 194 -5.63 -22.67 -0.12
N TYR A 195 -4.35 -22.76 -0.44
CA TYR A 195 -3.86 -22.97 -1.81
C TYR A 195 -3.78 -24.43 -2.21
N LEU A 196 -3.78 -25.38 -1.26
CA LEU A 196 -3.69 -26.81 -1.53
C LEU A 196 -4.71 -27.31 -2.55
N PRO A 197 -6.01 -26.94 -2.47
CA PRO A 197 -6.98 -27.36 -3.47
C PRO A 197 -6.67 -26.84 -4.88
N LEU A 198 -6.17 -25.61 -5.02
CA LEU A 198 -5.80 -25.04 -6.32
C LEU A 198 -4.60 -25.76 -6.92
N LEU A 199 -3.58 -26.00 -6.09
CA LEU A 199 -2.38 -26.75 -6.50
C LEU A 199 -2.72 -28.20 -6.88
N ALA A 200 -3.62 -28.87 -6.13
CA ALA A 200 -4.10 -30.21 -6.45
C ALA A 200 -4.87 -30.27 -7.78
N LEU A 201 -5.51 -29.18 -8.19
CA LEU A 201 -6.15 -29.02 -9.50
C LEU A 201 -5.16 -28.63 -10.62
N GLY A 202 -3.87 -28.53 -10.32
CA GLY A 202 -2.84 -28.15 -11.28
C GLY A 202 -2.73 -26.65 -11.55
N ILE A 203 -3.41 -25.80 -10.76
CA ILE A 203 -3.31 -24.35 -10.85
C ILE A 203 -2.06 -23.91 -10.07
N THR A 204 -0.91 -23.87 -10.76
CA THR A 204 0.38 -23.54 -10.17
C THR A 204 0.82 -22.11 -10.43
N THR A 205 0.36 -21.50 -11.54
CA THR A 205 0.69 -20.12 -11.90
C THR A 205 -0.13 -19.15 -11.06
N GLN A 206 0.55 -18.42 -10.22
CA GLN A 206 -0.05 -17.40 -9.33
C GLN A 206 -1.29 -17.90 -8.55
N ALA A 207 -1.24 -19.14 -8.04
CA ALA A 207 -2.35 -19.72 -7.26
C ALA A 207 -2.76 -18.85 -6.07
N ALA A 208 -1.78 -18.18 -5.44
CA ALA A 208 -2.04 -17.27 -4.34
C ALA A 208 -2.90 -16.07 -4.78
N VAL A 209 -2.61 -15.43 -5.92
CA VAL A 209 -3.43 -14.30 -6.42
C VAL A 209 -4.87 -14.74 -6.68
N TRP A 210 -5.08 -15.92 -7.27
CA TRP A 210 -6.44 -16.44 -7.51
C TRP A 210 -7.20 -16.68 -6.21
N ALA A 211 -6.53 -17.23 -5.19
CA ALA A 211 -7.15 -17.42 -3.88
C ALA A 211 -7.51 -16.09 -3.21
N GLU A 212 -6.61 -15.09 -3.28
CA GLU A 212 -6.85 -13.75 -2.73
C GLU A 212 -8.03 -13.05 -3.42
N VAL A 213 -8.08 -13.07 -4.75
CA VAL A 213 -9.18 -12.49 -5.53
C VAL A 213 -10.50 -13.20 -5.21
N ALA A 214 -10.49 -14.54 -5.12
CA ALA A 214 -11.67 -15.31 -4.75
C ALA A 214 -12.14 -15.00 -3.32
N ALA A 215 -11.21 -14.90 -2.37
CA ALA A 215 -11.51 -14.52 -0.99
C ALA A 215 -12.08 -13.11 -0.90
N TRP A 216 -11.51 -12.15 -1.66
CA TRP A 216 -12.03 -10.79 -1.72
C TRP A 216 -13.45 -10.74 -2.31
N ALA A 217 -13.69 -11.46 -3.40
CA ALA A 217 -15.03 -11.60 -3.98
C ALA A 217 -16.02 -12.23 -2.99
N LEU A 218 -15.61 -13.29 -2.30
CA LEU A 218 -16.41 -13.92 -1.25
C LEU A 218 -16.69 -12.93 -0.10
N GLY A 219 -15.69 -12.17 0.32
CA GLY A 219 -15.83 -11.12 1.33
C GLY A 219 -16.88 -10.07 0.95
N ALA A 220 -16.88 -9.63 -0.31
CA ALA A 220 -17.89 -8.70 -0.84
C ALA A 220 -19.29 -9.32 -0.87
N VAL A 221 -19.43 -10.58 -1.27
CA VAL A 221 -20.71 -11.32 -1.24
C VAL A 221 -21.22 -11.45 0.19
N VAL A 222 -20.36 -11.87 1.12
CA VAL A 222 -20.73 -11.99 2.54
C VAL A 222 -21.15 -10.62 3.08
N LEU A 223 -20.39 -9.58 2.81
CA LEU A 223 -20.70 -8.22 3.24
C LEU A 223 -22.06 -7.76 2.69
N TYR A 224 -22.33 -7.98 1.41
CA TYR A 224 -23.61 -7.64 0.78
C TYR A 224 -24.80 -8.35 1.45
N THR A 225 -24.63 -9.64 1.80
CA THR A 225 -25.71 -10.44 2.40
C THR A 225 -26.00 -10.08 3.85
N VAL A 226 -24.98 -9.63 4.60
CA VAL A 226 -25.13 -9.33 6.04
C VAL A 226 -25.55 -7.89 6.29
N LEU A 227 -25.31 -6.99 5.34
CA LEU A 227 -25.70 -5.59 5.46
C LEU A 227 -27.23 -5.40 5.34
N PRO A 228 -27.83 -4.44 6.07
CA PRO A 228 -29.20 -3.99 5.80
C PRO A 228 -29.35 -3.61 4.32
N ARG A 229 -30.52 -3.89 3.73
CA ARG A 229 -30.78 -3.67 2.30
C ARG A 229 -30.40 -2.28 1.79
N LYS A 230 -30.53 -1.24 2.62
CA LYS A 230 -30.16 0.15 2.27
C LYS A 230 -28.64 0.34 2.18
N LEU A 231 -27.86 -0.41 2.96
CA LEU A 231 -26.40 -0.34 3.02
C LEU A 231 -25.73 -1.42 2.15
N ALA A 232 -26.45 -2.43 1.68
CA ALA A 232 -25.90 -3.52 0.88
C ALA A 232 -25.06 -3.05 -0.34
N PRO A 233 -25.43 -1.97 -1.08
CA PRO A 233 -24.61 -1.48 -2.19
C PRO A 233 -23.19 -1.05 -1.79
N LEU A 234 -22.95 -0.76 -0.50
CA LEU A 234 -21.62 -0.45 0.02
C LEU A 234 -20.61 -1.59 -0.23
N ALA A 235 -21.06 -2.85 -0.32
CA ALA A 235 -20.19 -3.96 -0.66
C ALA A 235 -19.54 -3.80 -2.05
N ALA A 236 -20.31 -3.38 -3.06
CA ALA A 236 -19.79 -3.10 -4.40
C ALA A 236 -18.84 -1.88 -4.41
N VAL A 237 -19.14 -0.87 -3.58
CA VAL A 237 -18.27 0.30 -3.42
C VAL A 237 -16.94 -0.12 -2.82
N VAL A 238 -16.95 -0.83 -1.69
CA VAL A 238 -15.73 -1.25 -0.96
C VAL A 238 -14.83 -2.11 -1.84
N VAL A 239 -15.41 -3.10 -2.55
CA VAL A 239 -14.60 -3.98 -3.42
C VAL A 239 -13.96 -3.26 -4.60
N SER A 240 -14.51 -2.11 -4.98
CA SER A 240 -14.06 -1.32 -6.13
C SER A 240 -13.08 -0.19 -5.77
N LEU A 241 -12.75 0.00 -4.49
CA LEU A 241 -11.78 1.03 -4.10
C LEU A 241 -10.37 0.64 -4.57
N ASP A 242 -9.64 1.59 -5.16
CA ASP A 242 -8.32 1.37 -5.74
C ASP A 242 -7.31 0.74 -4.77
N VAL A 243 -7.36 1.12 -3.50
CA VAL A 243 -6.49 0.56 -2.48
C VAL A 243 -6.65 -0.96 -2.35
N TYR A 244 -7.88 -1.48 -2.43
CA TYR A 244 -8.12 -2.93 -2.38
C TYR A 244 -7.78 -3.62 -3.70
N ILE A 245 -8.12 -3.00 -4.83
CA ILE A 245 -7.84 -3.57 -6.16
C ILE A 245 -6.34 -3.77 -6.35
N GLY A 246 -5.53 -2.75 -6.00
CA GLY A 246 -4.07 -2.84 -6.06
C GLY A 246 -3.52 -3.98 -5.20
N TYR A 247 -4.01 -4.12 -3.98
CA TYR A 247 -3.58 -5.20 -3.08
C TYR A 247 -4.04 -6.58 -3.54
N ALA A 248 -5.25 -6.73 -4.10
CA ALA A 248 -5.78 -8.03 -4.53
C ALA A 248 -4.92 -8.72 -5.59
N VAL A 249 -4.18 -7.96 -6.39
CA VAL A 249 -3.25 -8.49 -7.40
C VAL A 249 -1.79 -8.20 -7.03
N GLY A 250 -1.57 -7.27 -6.11
CA GLY A 250 -0.24 -6.88 -5.64
C GLY A 250 0.44 -7.86 -4.68
N GLY A 251 -0.30 -8.81 -4.13
CA GLY A 251 0.28 -9.93 -3.42
C GLY A 251 0.38 -9.76 -1.90
N ILE A 252 -0.75 -9.72 -1.22
CA ILE A 252 -0.84 -9.77 0.25
C ILE A 252 -1.85 -10.83 0.69
N THR A 253 -1.53 -11.57 1.75
CA THR A 253 -2.35 -12.65 2.31
C THR A 253 -3.62 -12.16 3.05
N ASP A 254 -3.75 -10.85 3.26
CA ASP A 254 -4.80 -10.26 4.09
C ASP A 254 -6.23 -10.56 3.60
N PHE A 255 -6.44 -10.73 2.29
CA PHE A 255 -7.78 -10.98 1.76
C PHE A 255 -8.39 -12.31 2.21
N LEU A 256 -7.55 -13.32 2.49
CA LEU A 256 -8.03 -14.64 2.92
C LEU A 256 -8.82 -14.57 4.22
N PHE A 257 -8.45 -13.68 5.16
CA PHE A 257 -9.19 -13.56 6.41
C PHE A 257 -10.44 -12.68 6.31
N VAL A 258 -10.59 -11.84 5.26
CA VAL A 258 -11.68 -10.86 5.18
C VAL A 258 -13.07 -11.51 5.23
N PRO A 259 -13.42 -12.53 4.40
CA PRO A 259 -14.74 -13.15 4.45
C PRO A 259 -15.04 -13.79 5.82
N LEU A 260 -14.02 -14.37 6.45
CA LEU A 260 -14.09 -14.98 7.76
C LEU A 260 -14.36 -13.92 8.84
N LEU A 261 -13.61 -12.82 8.80
CA LEU A 261 -13.69 -11.75 9.77
C LEU A 261 -15.02 -10.97 9.63
N VAL A 262 -15.50 -10.72 8.39
CA VAL A 262 -16.82 -10.14 8.13
C VAL A 262 -17.92 -11.03 8.72
N GLY A 263 -17.81 -12.35 8.49
CA GLY A 263 -18.76 -13.31 9.07
C GLY A 263 -18.75 -13.36 10.61
N ALA A 264 -17.55 -13.26 11.22
CA ALA A 264 -17.38 -13.19 12.67
C ALA A 264 -17.95 -11.91 13.29
N ALA A 265 -17.91 -10.81 12.55
CA ALA A 265 -18.38 -9.49 12.99
C ALA A 265 -19.91 -9.39 13.08
N VAL A 266 -20.64 -10.26 12.39
CA VAL A 266 -22.11 -10.21 12.36
C VAL A 266 -22.72 -10.52 13.72
N ARG A 267 -23.36 -9.51 14.34
CA ARG A 267 -24.05 -9.65 15.63
C ARG A 267 -23.18 -10.29 16.72
N TRP A 268 -21.86 -10.05 16.66
CA TRP A 268 -20.90 -10.62 17.60
C TRP A 268 -21.26 -10.37 19.08
N ASP A 269 -21.89 -9.23 19.34
CA ASP A 269 -22.36 -8.79 20.66
C ASP A 269 -23.51 -9.65 21.23
N ARG A 270 -24.13 -10.47 20.39
CA ARG A 270 -25.24 -11.37 20.80
C ARG A 270 -24.77 -12.80 21.07
N PHE A 271 -23.50 -13.08 21.05
CA PHE A 271 -22.97 -14.42 21.32
C PHE A 271 -23.57 -15.02 22.59
N ALA A 272 -23.59 -14.26 23.67
CA ALA A 272 -24.09 -14.67 24.96
C ALA A 272 -25.59 -15.07 24.94
N SER A 273 -26.43 -14.43 24.11
CA SER A 273 -27.86 -14.71 23.97
C SER A 273 -28.17 -15.76 22.90
N THR A 274 -27.21 -16.12 22.07
CA THR A 274 -27.39 -17.10 20.99
C THR A 274 -27.10 -18.51 21.49
N ARG A 275 -27.96 -19.47 21.18
CA ARG A 275 -27.83 -20.89 21.55
C ARG A 275 -27.73 -21.78 20.30
N GLY A 276 -27.29 -23.03 20.52
CA GLY A 276 -27.13 -24.02 19.44
C GLY A 276 -26.02 -23.74 18.47
N PRO A 277 -26.01 -24.35 17.27
CA PRO A 277 -24.95 -24.26 16.29
C PRO A 277 -24.69 -22.83 15.80
N ALA A 278 -25.70 -21.97 15.78
CA ALA A 278 -25.56 -20.56 15.40
C ALA A 278 -24.61 -19.76 16.31
N ALA A 279 -24.48 -20.17 17.58
CA ALA A 279 -23.55 -19.55 18.53
C ALA A 279 -22.09 -19.86 18.22
N TRP A 280 -21.79 -20.94 17.50
CA TRP A 280 -20.41 -21.34 17.19
C TRP A 280 -19.84 -20.62 15.98
N ARG A 281 -20.70 -20.09 15.11
CA ARG A 281 -20.28 -19.44 13.86
C ARG A 281 -19.27 -18.32 14.08
N GLY A 282 -19.57 -17.37 14.99
CA GLY A 282 -18.70 -16.21 15.24
C GLY A 282 -17.29 -16.60 15.70
N PRO A 283 -17.16 -17.36 16.81
CA PRO A 283 -15.85 -17.77 17.30
C PRO A 283 -15.10 -18.70 16.34
N ILE A 284 -15.78 -19.61 15.61
CA ILE A 284 -15.10 -20.45 14.59
C ILE A 284 -14.51 -19.56 13.50
N LEU A 285 -15.28 -18.65 12.92
CA LEU A 285 -14.80 -17.75 11.86
C LEU A 285 -13.69 -16.82 12.35
N MET A 286 -13.75 -16.37 13.60
CA MET A 286 -12.67 -15.60 14.21
C MET A 286 -11.40 -16.44 14.36
N GLY A 287 -11.50 -17.67 14.83
CA GLY A 287 -10.37 -18.59 14.98
C GLY A 287 -9.72 -18.92 13.64
N LEU A 288 -10.52 -19.18 12.60
CA LEU A 288 -10.01 -19.39 11.24
C LEU A 288 -9.37 -18.13 10.66
N ALA A 289 -9.94 -16.94 10.89
CA ALA A 289 -9.32 -15.68 10.48
C ALA A 289 -7.95 -15.48 11.16
N MET A 290 -7.83 -15.81 12.44
CA MET A 290 -6.57 -15.81 13.19
C MET A 290 -5.56 -16.83 12.64
N ALA A 291 -6.04 -17.95 12.12
CA ALA A 291 -5.19 -19.00 11.55
C ALA A 291 -4.65 -18.63 10.15
N VAL A 292 -5.16 -17.55 9.52
CA VAL A 292 -4.60 -16.98 8.29
C VAL A 292 -3.46 -16.02 8.62
N LYS A 293 -3.70 -15.03 9.49
CA LYS A 293 -2.73 -13.94 9.76
C LYS A 293 -2.91 -13.36 11.16
N GLN A 294 -1.88 -12.67 11.65
CA GLN A 294 -1.88 -12.11 13.01
C GLN A 294 -2.74 -10.84 13.16
N THR A 295 -3.09 -10.14 12.08
CA THR A 295 -3.91 -8.91 12.13
C THR A 295 -5.24 -9.12 12.88
N PRO A 296 -6.02 -10.20 12.65
CA PRO A 296 -7.21 -10.50 13.44
C PRO A 296 -6.97 -10.71 14.94
N TRP A 297 -5.75 -11.08 15.38
CA TRP A 297 -5.46 -11.29 16.80
C TRP A 297 -5.68 -10.03 17.63
N LEU A 298 -5.41 -8.86 17.05
CA LEU A 298 -5.62 -7.58 17.72
C LEU A 298 -7.10 -7.26 17.97
N VAL A 299 -8.02 -7.88 17.22
CA VAL A 299 -9.48 -7.71 17.38
C VAL A 299 -10.00 -8.50 18.56
N VAL A 300 -9.39 -9.64 18.87
CA VAL A 300 -9.88 -10.60 19.88
C VAL A 300 -10.10 -9.98 21.26
N PRO A 301 -9.17 -9.21 21.85
CA PRO A 301 -9.39 -8.61 23.18
C PRO A 301 -10.65 -7.73 23.23
N PHE A 302 -10.92 -6.95 22.18
CA PHE A 302 -12.09 -6.08 22.12
C PHE A 302 -13.40 -6.87 22.02
N VAL A 303 -13.42 -7.91 21.19
CA VAL A 303 -14.60 -8.78 21.01
C VAL A 303 -14.88 -9.56 22.30
N VAL A 304 -13.88 -10.19 22.89
CA VAL A 304 -14.04 -10.99 24.12
C VAL A 304 -14.47 -10.11 25.29
N ALA A 305 -13.81 -8.96 25.47
CA ALA A 305 -14.21 -8.01 26.51
C ALA A 305 -15.65 -7.51 26.31
N GLY A 306 -16.03 -7.23 25.07
CA GLY A 306 -17.41 -6.85 24.75
C GLY A 306 -18.43 -7.94 25.07
N ILE A 307 -18.14 -9.21 24.73
CA ILE A 307 -18.99 -10.36 25.07
C ILE A 307 -19.15 -10.49 26.59
N VAL A 308 -18.04 -10.37 27.33
CA VAL A 308 -18.06 -10.41 28.80
C VAL A 308 -18.90 -9.26 29.36
N LEU A 309 -18.77 -8.04 28.85
CA LEU A 309 -19.54 -6.89 29.30
C LEU A 309 -21.03 -7.03 29.01
N GLU A 310 -21.41 -7.52 27.81
CA GLU A 310 -22.82 -7.78 27.46
C GLU A 310 -23.42 -8.89 28.33
N SER A 311 -22.70 -10.00 28.51
CA SER A 311 -23.16 -11.10 29.34
C SER A 311 -23.26 -10.69 30.80
N ARG A 312 -22.32 -9.91 31.34
CA ARG A 312 -22.36 -9.40 32.71
C ARG A 312 -23.58 -8.54 32.98
N ARG A 313 -23.96 -7.69 32.03
CA ARG A 313 -25.16 -6.85 32.13
C ARG A 313 -26.46 -7.67 32.14
N ALA A 314 -26.50 -8.73 31.32
CA ALA A 314 -27.71 -9.52 31.12
C ALA A 314 -27.88 -10.66 32.13
N ARG A 315 -26.75 -11.26 32.62
CA ARG A 315 -26.80 -12.56 33.34
C ARG A 315 -25.87 -12.65 34.55
N GLY A 316 -25.19 -11.58 34.91
CA GLY A 316 -24.29 -11.54 36.05
C GLY A 316 -22.84 -11.96 35.73
N ARG A 317 -21.95 -11.87 36.76
CA ARG A 317 -20.52 -12.02 36.61
C ARG A 317 -20.09 -13.44 36.22
N ASP A 318 -20.63 -14.46 36.92
CA ASP A 318 -20.17 -15.84 36.71
C ASP A 318 -20.52 -16.36 35.32
N GLN A 319 -21.69 -15.98 34.80
CA GLN A 319 -22.08 -16.34 33.45
C GLN A 319 -21.26 -15.56 32.41
N ALA A 320 -20.87 -14.32 32.69
CA ALA A 320 -20.03 -13.53 31.81
C ALA A 320 -18.66 -14.17 31.62
N VAL A 321 -18.04 -14.67 32.69
CA VAL A 321 -16.76 -15.38 32.60
C VAL A 321 -16.91 -16.67 31.76
N ARG A 322 -17.97 -17.45 32.04
CA ARG A 322 -18.27 -18.70 31.29
C ARG A 322 -18.45 -18.42 29.79
N ASP A 323 -19.19 -17.39 29.44
CA ASP A 323 -19.42 -17.03 28.02
C ASP A 323 -18.14 -16.54 27.33
N GLY A 324 -17.32 -15.73 28.01
CA GLY A 324 -16.02 -15.32 27.51
C GLY A 324 -15.09 -16.52 27.28
N MET A 325 -15.00 -17.43 28.25
CA MET A 325 -14.18 -18.65 28.15
C MET A 325 -14.70 -19.59 27.06
N ARG A 326 -16.04 -19.73 26.92
CA ARG A 326 -16.64 -20.51 25.86
C ARG A 326 -16.30 -19.94 24.48
N TYR A 327 -16.39 -18.61 24.31
CA TYR A 327 -16.00 -17.97 23.04
C TYR A 327 -14.53 -18.23 22.74
N LEU A 328 -13.64 -17.99 23.70
CA LEU A 328 -12.21 -18.25 23.58
C LEU A 328 -11.89 -19.71 23.27
N GLY A 329 -12.53 -20.65 23.96
CA GLY A 329 -12.32 -22.08 23.74
C GLY A 329 -12.67 -22.54 22.32
N ILE A 330 -13.85 -22.13 21.81
CA ILE A 330 -14.27 -22.45 20.44
C ILE A 330 -13.34 -21.78 19.41
N MET A 331 -13.01 -20.53 19.63
CA MET A 331 -12.12 -19.75 18.76
C MET A 331 -10.72 -20.37 18.69
N MET A 332 -10.15 -20.71 19.85
CA MET A 332 -8.83 -21.35 19.92
C MET A 332 -8.83 -22.75 19.32
N ALA A 333 -9.87 -23.53 19.50
CA ALA A 333 -10.02 -24.82 18.84
C ALA A 333 -10.01 -24.65 17.31
N ALA A 334 -10.79 -23.69 16.78
CA ALA A 334 -10.80 -23.40 15.33
C ALA A 334 -9.47 -22.87 14.81
N PHE A 335 -8.74 -22.08 15.60
CA PHE A 335 -7.39 -21.62 15.27
C PHE A 335 -6.39 -22.79 15.24
N LEU A 336 -6.49 -23.70 16.22
CA LEU A 336 -5.53 -24.81 16.35
C LEU A 336 -5.71 -25.85 15.25
N VAL A 337 -6.90 -26.10 14.75
CA VAL A 337 -7.17 -27.17 13.78
C VAL A 337 -6.19 -27.15 12.59
N PRO A 338 -6.04 -26.06 11.82
CA PRO A 338 -5.07 -26.01 10.71
C PRO A 338 -3.61 -25.98 11.20
N ASN A 339 -3.35 -25.43 12.38
CA ASN A 339 -1.98 -25.30 12.90
C ASN A 339 -1.46 -26.57 13.60
N LEU A 340 -2.36 -27.47 14.02
CA LEU A 340 -2.03 -28.60 14.88
C LEU A 340 -0.98 -29.55 14.27
N PRO A 341 -1.03 -29.94 12.99
CA PRO A 341 -0.01 -30.81 12.40
C PRO A 341 1.39 -30.25 12.55
N TYR A 342 1.57 -28.96 12.26
CA TYR A 342 2.86 -28.28 12.29
C TYR A 342 3.34 -28.00 13.72
N LEU A 343 2.38 -27.69 14.61
CA LEU A 343 2.65 -27.47 16.03
C LEU A 343 3.11 -28.77 16.73
N LEU A 344 2.54 -29.91 16.37
CA LEU A 344 2.92 -31.21 16.96
C LEU A 344 4.27 -31.68 16.42
N ASP A 345 4.56 -31.44 15.14
CA ASP A 345 5.81 -31.86 14.51
C ASP A 345 6.99 -30.97 14.94
N ALA A 346 6.81 -29.64 14.95
CA ALA A 346 7.90 -28.70 15.25
C ALA A 346 7.40 -27.46 16.02
N PRO A 347 7.06 -27.59 17.32
CA PRO A 347 6.41 -26.52 18.10
C PRO A 347 7.22 -25.23 18.15
N TRP A 348 8.54 -25.33 18.30
CA TRP A 348 9.41 -24.18 18.40
C TRP A 348 9.63 -23.48 17.06
N ALA A 349 9.74 -24.23 15.96
CA ALA A 349 9.86 -23.66 14.63
C ALA A 349 8.57 -22.94 14.23
N TRP A 350 7.42 -23.55 14.49
CA TRP A 350 6.11 -22.94 14.28
C TRP A 350 5.95 -21.64 15.09
N LEU A 351 6.25 -21.69 16.39
CA LEU A 351 6.13 -20.53 17.27
C LEU A 351 7.08 -19.40 16.84
N HIS A 352 8.33 -19.72 16.54
CA HIS A 352 9.31 -18.75 16.06
C HIS A 352 8.86 -18.10 14.75
N GLY A 353 8.40 -18.89 13.77
CA GLY A 353 7.88 -18.41 12.51
C GLY A 353 6.71 -17.44 12.72
N VAL A 354 5.65 -17.91 13.38
CA VAL A 354 4.42 -17.12 13.58
C VAL A 354 4.65 -15.86 14.41
N LEU A 355 5.63 -15.81 15.30
CA LEU A 355 5.96 -14.61 16.08
C LEU A 355 6.98 -13.67 15.41
N THR A 356 7.60 -14.07 14.31
CA THR A 356 8.57 -13.24 13.56
C THR A 356 8.06 -11.84 13.24
N PRO A 357 6.81 -11.62 12.81
CA PRO A 357 6.31 -10.27 12.52
C PRO A 357 6.28 -9.31 13.72
N PHE A 358 6.31 -9.84 14.94
CA PHE A 358 6.37 -9.05 16.18
C PHE A 358 7.79 -8.78 16.65
N SER A 359 8.80 -9.38 16.01
CA SER A 359 10.19 -9.09 16.32
C SER A 359 10.58 -7.70 15.82
N SER A 360 11.41 -6.98 16.58
CA SER A 360 11.94 -5.67 16.19
C SER A 360 13.10 -5.77 15.18
N GLU A 361 13.35 -6.95 14.62
CA GLU A 361 14.50 -7.21 13.76
C GLU A 361 14.22 -6.89 12.28
N SER A 362 12.96 -6.84 11.88
CA SER A 362 12.58 -6.49 10.50
C SER A 362 12.71 -5.00 10.23
N VAL A 363 13.13 -4.66 9.01
CA VAL A 363 13.21 -3.27 8.54
C VAL A 363 11.86 -2.59 8.68
N PRO A 364 11.80 -1.43 9.35
CA PRO A 364 10.58 -0.65 9.46
C PRO A 364 10.13 -0.13 8.11
N ALA A 365 8.83 -0.14 7.86
CA ALA A 365 8.25 0.32 6.60
C ALA A 365 6.77 0.68 6.75
N GLY A 366 6.24 1.39 5.77
CA GLY A 366 4.81 1.68 5.64
C GLY A 366 4.44 3.13 5.98
N GLN A 367 3.12 3.38 6.08
CA GLN A 367 2.52 4.71 6.15
C GLN A 367 2.22 5.20 7.58
N GLY A 368 2.58 4.43 8.60
CA GLY A 368 2.32 4.78 10.01
C GLY A 368 3.26 5.82 10.59
N LEU A 369 3.26 5.92 11.92
CA LEU A 369 4.10 6.88 12.65
C LEU A 369 5.59 6.77 12.28
N ILE A 370 6.06 5.56 11.98
CA ILE A 370 7.46 5.31 11.60
C ILE A 370 7.88 6.06 10.34
N SER A 371 6.94 6.35 9.43
CA SER A 371 7.23 7.12 8.20
C SER A 371 7.83 8.49 8.49
N LEU A 372 7.49 9.08 9.65
CA LEU A 372 8.10 10.35 10.08
C LEU A 372 9.61 10.22 10.27
N SER A 373 10.07 9.11 10.86
CA SER A 373 11.52 8.89 11.07
C SER A 373 12.24 8.41 9.82
N LEU A 374 11.53 7.80 8.89
CA LEU A 374 12.10 7.45 7.58
C LEU A 374 12.25 8.69 6.70
N SER A 375 11.28 9.61 6.72
CA SER A 375 11.25 10.75 5.80
C SER A 375 11.72 12.07 6.42
N LEU A 376 11.65 12.26 7.76
CA LEU A 376 12.02 13.47 8.47
C LEU A 376 13.14 13.23 9.49
N PRO A 377 13.94 14.26 9.88
CA PRO A 377 14.99 14.13 10.90
C PRO A 377 14.39 14.08 12.32
N VAL A 378 13.46 13.17 12.55
CA VAL A 378 12.71 13.03 13.79
C VAL A 378 12.75 11.58 14.24
N GLY A 379 13.17 11.29 15.45
CA GLY A 379 13.21 9.94 15.99
C GLY A 379 14.26 9.04 15.34
N GLY A 380 13.99 7.74 15.31
CA GLY A 380 14.82 6.74 14.65
C GLY A 380 15.97 6.19 15.50
N GLY A 381 16.28 6.77 16.64
CA GLY A 381 17.35 6.29 17.54
C GLY A 381 17.03 4.99 18.26
N SER A 382 15.76 4.66 18.39
CA SER A 382 15.30 3.40 18.98
C SER A 382 14.02 2.91 18.30
N LEU A 383 14.10 1.86 17.52
CA LEU A 383 12.91 1.23 16.92
C LEU A 383 12.06 0.52 18.00
N GLN A 384 12.68 0.09 19.10
CA GLN A 384 11.94 -0.48 20.24
C GLN A 384 10.99 0.54 20.87
N ALA A 385 11.33 1.83 20.86
CA ALA A 385 10.45 2.88 21.39
C ALA A 385 9.11 2.94 20.62
N TYR A 386 9.09 2.67 19.32
CA TYR A 386 7.86 2.55 18.53
C TYR A 386 7.02 1.35 18.93
N THR A 387 7.67 0.21 19.18
CA THR A 387 6.97 -0.99 19.68
C THR A 387 6.35 -0.72 21.05
N VAL A 388 7.09 -0.07 21.95
CA VAL A 388 6.55 0.35 23.26
C VAL A 388 5.40 1.33 23.10
N ALA A 389 5.53 2.32 22.21
CA ALA A 389 4.44 3.25 21.91
C ALA A 389 3.19 2.55 21.40
N ALA A 390 3.34 1.57 20.48
CA ALA A 390 2.22 0.78 19.98
C ALA A 390 1.53 -0.02 21.10
N VAL A 391 2.30 -0.62 22.02
CA VAL A 391 1.75 -1.36 23.19
C VAL A 391 1.03 -0.42 24.15
N VAL A 392 1.60 0.76 24.46
CA VAL A 392 0.97 1.77 25.33
C VAL A 392 -0.33 2.28 24.68
N VAL A 393 -0.31 2.58 23.38
CA VAL A 393 -1.50 2.98 22.62
C VAL A 393 -2.55 1.88 22.65
N PHE A 394 -2.17 0.62 22.46
CA PHE A 394 -3.08 -0.52 22.56
C PHE A 394 -3.76 -0.58 23.93
N ALA A 395 -2.98 -0.52 25.01
CA ALA A 395 -3.51 -0.54 26.36
C ALA A 395 -4.45 0.65 26.66
N ALA A 396 -4.06 1.84 26.21
CA ALA A 396 -4.85 3.06 26.38
C ALA A 396 -6.19 2.97 25.61
N ILE A 397 -6.15 2.56 24.35
CA ILE A 397 -7.34 2.37 23.52
C ILE A 397 -8.23 1.27 24.08
N PHE A 398 -7.66 0.16 24.55
CA PHE A 398 -8.42 -0.91 25.18
C PHE A 398 -9.09 -0.45 26.48
N ALA A 399 -8.39 0.29 27.34
CA ALA A 399 -8.97 0.91 28.54
C ALA A 399 -10.10 1.89 28.20
N CYS A 400 -9.92 2.74 27.17
CA CYS A 400 -10.98 3.63 26.67
C CYS A 400 -12.17 2.84 26.13
N TYR A 401 -11.93 1.76 25.38
CA TYR A 401 -12.99 0.89 24.89
C TYR A 401 -13.83 0.29 26.02
N LEU A 402 -13.17 -0.20 27.09
CA LEU A 402 -13.88 -0.73 28.26
C LEU A 402 -14.67 0.38 28.99
N ALA A 403 -14.08 1.57 29.10
CA ALA A 403 -14.67 2.69 29.82
C ALA A 403 -15.95 3.23 29.15
N VAL A 404 -15.89 3.39 27.81
CA VAL A 404 -17.01 3.93 27.03
C VAL A 404 -17.60 2.89 26.08
N TYR A 405 -17.57 1.63 26.49
CA TYR A 405 -17.99 0.46 25.71
C TYR A 405 -19.30 0.63 24.93
N PRO A 406 -20.41 1.18 25.53
CA PRO A 406 -21.67 1.30 24.79
C PRO A 406 -21.55 2.11 23.50
N VAL A 407 -20.66 3.14 23.49
CA VAL A 407 -20.43 3.99 22.33
C VAL A 407 -19.48 3.33 21.35
N LEU A 408 -18.39 2.71 21.84
CA LEU A 408 -17.33 2.13 21.01
C LEU A 408 -17.61 0.69 20.55
N LYS A 409 -18.63 0.04 21.08
CA LYS A 409 -19.03 -1.32 20.72
C LYS A 409 -19.15 -1.56 19.19
N PRO A 410 -19.78 -0.67 18.38
CA PRO A 410 -19.85 -0.87 16.93
C PRO A 410 -18.48 -0.83 16.24
N ALA A 411 -17.50 -0.17 16.86
CA ALA A 411 -16.17 0.02 16.30
C ALA A 411 -15.15 -1.06 16.74
N ALA A 412 -15.56 -2.10 17.46
CA ALA A 412 -14.68 -3.14 18.01
C ALA A 412 -13.72 -3.76 16.98
N PHE A 413 -14.15 -3.88 15.71
CA PHE A 413 -13.35 -4.43 14.62
C PHE A 413 -12.46 -3.39 13.93
N LEU A 414 -12.70 -2.09 14.11
CA LEU A 414 -11.90 -1.01 13.51
C LEU A 414 -10.81 -0.49 14.44
N ILE A 415 -11.13 -0.35 15.73
CA ILE A 415 -10.25 0.25 16.74
C ILE A 415 -8.83 -0.34 16.71
N PRO A 416 -8.62 -1.66 16.53
CA PRO A 416 -7.28 -2.25 16.46
C PRO A 416 -6.40 -1.71 15.33
N SER A 417 -6.96 -1.24 14.21
CA SER A 417 -6.19 -0.62 13.13
C SER A 417 -5.39 0.60 13.60
N ILE A 418 -5.89 1.33 14.61
CA ILE A 418 -5.20 2.49 15.16
C ILE A 418 -3.85 2.07 15.78
N VAL A 419 -3.80 0.90 16.42
CA VAL A 419 -2.56 0.39 17.03
C VAL A 419 -1.51 0.10 15.96
N LEU A 420 -1.93 -0.46 14.82
CA LEU A 420 -1.06 -0.79 13.70
C LEU A 420 -0.42 0.46 13.07
N PHE A 421 -1.07 1.63 13.19
CA PHE A 421 -0.49 2.90 12.77
C PHE A 421 0.78 3.27 13.56
N PHE A 422 0.89 2.84 14.82
CA PHE A 422 2.04 3.11 15.67
C PHE A 422 3.12 2.02 15.61
N ALA A 423 2.86 0.90 14.96
CA ALA A 423 3.84 -0.18 14.78
C ALA A 423 5.00 0.23 13.87
N THR A 424 6.15 -0.42 14.02
CA THR A 424 7.33 -0.21 13.16
C THR A 424 7.08 -0.66 11.71
N ARG A 425 6.16 -1.61 11.50
CA ARG A 425 5.67 -2.01 10.17
C ARG A 425 4.18 -1.67 10.11
N SER A 426 3.85 -0.66 9.34
CA SER A 426 2.51 -0.10 9.25
C SER A 426 2.10 0.10 7.79
N PHE A 427 1.91 -1.02 7.08
CA PHE A 427 1.47 -0.97 5.69
C PHE A 427 0.01 -0.55 5.58
N GLY A 428 -0.34 0.09 4.46
CA GLY A 428 -1.71 0.50 4.18
C GLY A 428 -2.70 -0.66 4.26
N SER A 429 -2.31 -1.88 3.85
CA SER A 429 -3.11 -3.09 3.99
C SER A 429 -3.54 -3.33 5.44
N TYR A 430 -2.64 -3.23 6.41
CA TYR A 430 -2.95 -3.42 7.83
C TYR A 430 -3.98 -2.40 8.36
N LEU A 431 -3.99 -1.20 7.79
CA LEU A 431 -4.90 -0.13 8.23
C LEU A 431 -6.30 -0.29 7.65
N VAL A 432 -6.44 -0.88 6.45
CA VAL A 432 -7.73 -0.91 5.73
C VAL A 432 -8.42 -2.28 5.74
N MET A 433 -7.71 -3.40 5.91
CA MET A 433 -8.30 -4.75 5.78
C MET A 433 -9.30 -5.12 6.88
N LEU A 434 -9.31 -4.40 7.99
CA LEU A 434 -10.33 -4.55 9.03
C LEU A 434 -11.64 -3.80 8.72
N ILE A 435 -11.63 -2.86 7.75
CA ILE A 435 -12.79 -2.00 7.44
C ILE A 435 -14.03 -2.81 7.02
N PRO A 436 -13.95 -3.83 6.13
CA PRO A 436 -15.14 -4.60 5.76
C PRO A 436 -15.82 -5.26 6.97
N ALA A 437 -15.05 -5.84 7.89
CA ALA A 437 -15.58 -6.42 9.13
C ALA A 437 -16.14 -5.35 10.08
N ALA A 438 -15.49 -4.18 10.15
CA ALA A 438 -15.97 -3.05 10.95
C ALA A 438 -17.32 -2.52 10.43
N ILE A 439 -17.51 -2.44 9.11
CA ILE A 439 -18.79 -2.08 8.49
C ILE A 439 -19.87 -3.10 8.88
N ALA A 440 -19.57 -4.41 8.80
CA ALA A 440 -20.50 -5.46 9.19
C ALA A 440 -20.84 -5.38 10.69
N ALA A 441 -19.85 -5.16 11.55
CA ALA A 441 -20.05 -4.97 12.99
C ALA A 441 -20.93 -3.75 13.26
N ALA A 442 -20.59 -2.59 12.71
CA ALA A 442 -21.35 -1.36 12.93
C ALA A 442 -22.79 -1.45 12.44
N ALA A 443 -23.02 -2.12 11.30
CA ALA A 443 -24.36 -2.28 10.74
C ALA A 443 -25.24 -3.31 11.48
N THR A 444 -24.65 -4.24 12.22
CA THR A 444 -25.39 -5.36 12.83
C THR A 444 -25.44 -5.33 14.36
N THR A 445 -24.59 -4.52 15.02
CA THR A 445 -24.66 -4.30 16.47
C THR A 445 -25.72 -3.25 16.81
N ARG A 446 -26.45 -3.46 17.90
CA ARG A 446 -27.39 -2.46 18.43
C ARG A 446 -26.67 -1.63 19.49
N GLY A 447 -26.52 -0.34 19.23
CA GLY A 447 -26.11 0.62 20.26
C GLY A 447 -27.27 0.92 21.21
N PRO A 448 -27.03 1.08 22.51
CA PRO A 448 -28.00 1.73 23.38
C PRO A 448 -28.11 3.22 23.00
N PRO A 449 -29.20 3.91 23.35
CA PRO A 449 -29.26 5.36 23.24
C PRO A 449 -28.07 5.97 23.99
N LEU A 450 -27.50 7.04 23.41
CA LEU A 450 -26.23 7.67 23.83
C LEU A 450 -26.31 8.44 25.15
N SER A 451 -26.60 7.75 26.26
CA SER A 451 -26.45 8.35 27.60
C SER A 451 -25.20 7.79 28.28
N VAL A 452 -24.03 8.25 27.83
CA VAL A 452 -22.78 7.96 28.54
C VAL A 452 -22.52 9.08 29.55
N CYS A 453 -22.40 8.72 30.82
CA CYS A 453 -21.95 9.66 31.84
C CYS A 453 -20.45 9.98 31.60
N TRP A 454 -20.18 10.86 30.64
CA TRP A 454 -18.83 11.31 30.24
C TRP A 454 -17.99 11.74 31.44
N ARG A 455 -18.60 12.40 32.44
CA ARG A 455 -17.90 12.91 33.62
C ARG A 455 -17.15 11.80 34.38
N ARG A 456 -17.66 10.57 34.39
CA ARG A 456 -17.04 9.43 35.10
C ARG A 456 -15.81 8.87 34.39
N TRP A 457 -15.78 8.89 33.04
CA TRP A 457 -14.77 8.20 32.24
C TRP A 457 -13.72 9.13 31.63
N ARG A 458 -13.92 10.44 31.72
CA ARG A 458 -13.00 11.44 31.15
C ARG A 458 -11.55 11.25 31.57
N TRP A 459 -11.32 10.84 32.81
CA TRP A 459 -9.95 10.65 33.31
C TRP A 459 -9.25 9.44 32.70
N VAL A 460 -9.96 8.36 32.36
CA VAL A 460 -9.41 7.21 31.64
C VAL A 460 -9.01 7.63 30.22
N VAL A 461 -9.86 8.41 29.55
CA VAL A 461 -9.58 8.91 28.18
C VAL A 461 -8.40 9.90 28.21
N ILE A 462 -8.41 10.87 29.13
CA ILE A 462 -7.33 11.87 29.26
C ILE A 462 -6.02 11.19 29.65
N GLY A 463 -6.03 10.27 30.62
CA GLY A 463 -4.84 9.55 31.06
C GLY A 463 -4.29 8.63 29.95
N GLY A 464 -5.15 7.93 29.25
CA GLY A 464 -4.76 7.11 28.10
C GLY A 464 -4.18 7.92 26.95
N ALA A 465 -4.80 9.05 26.61
CA ALA A 465 -4.28 9.96 25.60
C ALA A 465 -2.92 10.56 26.02
N GLY A 466 -2.79 10.97 27.30
CA GLY A 466 -1.53 11.48 27.84
C GLY A 466 -0.41 10.45 27.81
N ALA A 467 -0.66 9.21 28.26
CA ALA A 467 0.31 8.13 28.20
C ALA A 467 0.73 7.81 26.77
N SER A 468 -0.24 7.76 25.84
CA SER A 468 0.03 7.56 24.41
C SER A 468 0.88 8.69 23.84
N ALA A 469 0.55 9.94 24.13
CA ALA A 469 1.31 11.10 23.67
C ALA A 469 2.76 11.09 24.19
N LEU A 470 2.97 10.74 25.47
CA LEU A 470 4.31 10.60 26.05
C LEU A 470 5.13 9.49 25.41
N ALA A 471 4.53 8.31 25.16
CA ALA A 471 5.20 7.19 24.52
C ALA A 471 5.57 7.51 23.06
N VAL A 472 4.66 8.17 22.32
CA VAL A 472 4.91 8.65 20.96
C VAL A 472 6.01 9.72 20.96
N ALA A 473 5.97 10.69 21.88
CA ALA A 473 7.01 11.71 22.01
C ALA A 473 8.38 11.06 22.28
N ALA A 474 8.44 10.06 23.18
CA ALA A 474 9.68 9.34 23.47
C ALA A 474 10.24 8.62 22.21
N ALA A 475 9.39 8.04 21.37
CA ALA A 475 9.80 7.43 20.11
C ALA A 475 10.35 8.47 19.13
N LEU A 476 9.66 9.61 18.99
CA LEU A 476 10.01 10.66 18.04
C LEU A 476 11.19 11.54 18.49
N THR A 477 11.52 11.59 19.77
CA THR A 477 12.67 12.35 20.32
C THR A 477 13.95 11.53 20.42
N SER A 478 13.90 10.20 20.18
CA SER A 478 15.09 9.35 20.20
C SER A 478 16.06 9.74 19.07
N ALA A 479 17.26 10.20 19.42
CA ALA A 479 18.24 10.65 18.44
C ALA A 479 18.85 9.49 17.65
N SER A 480 18.96 9.64 16.34
CA SER A 480 19.62 8.65 15.45
C SER A 480 21.09 8.49 15.81
N PRO A 481 21.63 7.26 15.86
CA PRO A 481 23.02 6.99 16.21
C PRO A 481 24.04 7.43 15.17
N LEU A 482 23.62 7.65 13.94
CA LEU A 482 24.48 8.04 12.85
C LEU A 482 24.05 9.38 12.26
N THR A 483 25.02 10.24 11.98
CA THR A 483 24.83 11.36 11.05
C THR A 483 25.47 11.03 9.72
N MET A 484 24.72 11.25 8.64
CA MET A 484 25.13 10.83 7.30
C MET A 484 24.92 11.93 6.28
N SER A 485 25.82 11.97 5.29
CA SER A 485 25.66 12.83 4.11
C SER A 485 26.18 12.14 2.85
N ILE A 486 25.49 12.35 1.74
CA ILE A 486 25.93 11.89 0.42
C ILE A 486 27.03 12.83 -0.07
N ARG A 487 28.21 12.29 -0.38
CA ARG A 487 29.38 13.03 -0.87
C ARG A 487 29.47 13.01 -2.38
N SER A 488 29.20 11.86 -2.98
CA SER A 488 29.20 11.73 -4.43
C SER A 488 28.21 10.66 -4.88
N VAL A 489 27.69 10.88 -6.08
CA VAL A 489 26.81 9.94 -6.78
C VAL A 489 27.52 9.59 -8.09
N ARG A 490 27.75 8.30 -8.33
CA ARG A 490 28.33 7.79 -9.56
C ARG A 490 27.28 7.02 -10.34
N THR A 491 27.08 7.43 -11.58
CA THR A 491 26.14 6.79 -12.51
C THR A 491 26.86 5.77 -13.40
N THR A 492 26.09 4.94 -14.08
CA THR A 492 26.57 3.91 -15.03
C THR A 492 27.00 4.46 -16.39
N GLY A 493 27.15 5.79 -16.57
CA GLY A 493 27.26 6.47 -17.85
C GLY A 493 25.92 6.98 -18.36
N GLN A 494 24.82 6.61 -17.69
CA GLN A 494 23.49 7.18 -17.86
C GLN A 494 23.21 8.04 -16.63
N LEU A 495 22.88 9.30 -16.80
CA LEU A 495 22.74 10.27 -15.70
C LEU A 495 21.70 9.86 -14.66
N ALA A 496 20.70 9.10 -15.05
CA ALA A 496 19.62 8.67 -14.17
C ALA A 496 19.88 7.33 -13.46
N THR A 497 20.90 6.55 -13.88
CA THR A 497 21.14 5.24 -13.26
C THR A 497 22.33 5.31 -12.32
N VAL A 498 22.03 5.29 -11.04
CA VAL A 498 23.05 5.32 -9.98
C VAL A 498 23.64 3.94 -9.78
N GLN A 499 24.96 3.85 -9.89
CA GLN A 499 25.72 2.64 -9.64
C GLN A 499 26.31 2.61 -8.25
N ARG A 500 26.87 3.75 -7.80
CA ARG A 500 27.59 3.87 -6.52
C ARG A 500 27.25 5.17 -5.82
N LEU A 501 27.25 5.12 -4.50
CA LEU A 501 27.15 6.29 -3.63
C LEU A 501 28.34 6.31 -2.68
N THR A 502 28.95 7.48 -2.50
CA THR A 502 29.92 7.70 -1.44
C THR A 502 29.27 8.50 -0.33
N LEU A 503 29.33 7.98 0.89
CA LEU A 503 28.70 8.54 2.09
C LEU A 503 29.78 8.95 3.09
N ALA A 504 29.61 10.09 3.73
CA ALA A 504 30.29 10.38 4.99
C ALA A 504 29.35 9.99 6.13
N VAL A 505 29.82 9.10 7.01
CA VAL A 505 29.04 8.58 8.13
C VAL A 505 29.83 8.82 9.42
N THR A 506 29.15 9.37 10.42
CA THR A 506 29.70 9.59 11.75
C THR A 506 28.83 8.92 12.79
N ASN A 507 29.40 8.07 13.61
CA ASN A 507 28.75 7.52 14.79
C ASN A 507 28.76 8.57 15.88
N VAL A 508 27.61 9.03 16.33
CA VAL A 508 27.51 10.06 17.38
C VAL A 508 27.33 9.44 18.78
N THR A 509 27.39 8.12 18.88
CA THR A 509 27.19 7.40 20.15
C THR A 509 28.51 6.87 20.72
N GLY A 510 28.50 6.54 22.01
CA GLY A 510 29.61 5.87 22.71
C GLY A 510 29.67 4.35 22.49
N ARG A 511 28.98 3.79 21.50
CA ARG A 511 28.91 2.34 21.23
C ARG A 511 29.34 2.04 19.82
N ASN A 512 29.77 0.81 19.58
CA ASN A 512 30.01 0.29 18.22
C ASN A 512 28.68 0.13 17.48
N VAL A 513 28.64 0.51 16.23
CA VAL A 513 27.46 0.34 15.35
C VAL A 513 27.86 -0.39 14.05
N ARG A 514 26.93 -1.19 13.53
CA ARG A 514 27.09 -1.92 12.25
C ARG A 514 26.02 -1.43 11.30
N PRO A 515 26.31 -0.45 10.42
CA PRO A 515 25.32 0.09 9.52
C PRO A 515 25.10 -0.81 8.30
N ALA A 516 23.85 -1.04 7.95
CA ALA A 516 23.42 -1.60 6.67
C ALA A 516 22.60 -0.52 5.91
N PHE A 517 22.89 -0.35 4.63
CA PHE A 517 22.39 0.78 3.85
C PHE A 517 21.36 0.38 2.82
N THR A 518 20.29 1.16 2.71
CA THR A 518 19.32 1.10 1.62
C THR A 518 19.03 2.51 1.09
N VAL A 519 18.40 2.60 -0.06
CA VAL A 519 17.97 3.87 -0.65
C VAL A 519 16.45 3.90 -0.66
N GLU A 520 15.89 5.01 -0.24
CA GLU A 520 14.46 5.29 -0.27
C GLU A 520 14.17 6.37 -1.31
N ASP A 521 13.19 6.12 -2.12
CA ASP A 521 12.66 7.05 -3.11
C ASP A 521 11.14 7.19 -2.88
N GLY A 522 10.74 8.29 -2.30
CA GLY A 522 9.36 8.49 -1.87
C GLY A 522 8.95 7.51 -0.76
N MET A 523 8.04 6.57 -1.05
CA MET A 523 7.58 5.57 -0.07
C MET A 523 8.16 4.17 -0.33
N SER A 524 9.06 4.04 -1.31
CA SER A 524 9.63 2.76 -1.71
C SER A 524 11.10 2.68 -1.28
N MET A 525 11.47 1.56 -0.66
CA MET A 525 12.86 1.24 -0.34
C MET A 525 13.38 0.21 -1.33
N THR A 526 14.64 0.41 -1.77
CA THR A 526 15.35 -0.61 -2.54
C THR A 526 15.80 -1.76 -1.63
N ALA A 527 16.24 -2.87 -2.23
CA ALA A 527 17.06 -3.84 -1.51
C ALA A 527 18.33 -3.18 -0.93
N PHE A 528 18.97 -3.84 0.04
CA PHE A 528 20.17 -3.30 0.67
C PHE A 528 21.32 -3.15 -0.34
N TRP A 529 22.00 -2.01 -0.27
CA TRP A 529 23.17 -1.71 -1.08
C TRP A 529 24.40 -2.40 -0.51
N ARG A 530 25.17 -3.04 -1.37
CA ARG A 530 26.38 -3.75 -0.96
C ARG A 530 27.49 -2.74 -0.60
N ARG A 531 28.05 -2.87 0.58
CA ARG A 531 29.20 -2.10 1.01
C ARG A 531 30.44 -2.57 0.22
N GLU A 532 31.06 -1.67 -0.56
CA GLU A 532 32.30 -1.91 -1.28
C GLU A 532 33.51 -1.44 -0.45
N HIS A 533 33.42 -0.25 0.14
CA HIS A 533 34.43 0.32 1.03
C HIS A 533 33.80 0.86 2.31
N GLY A 534 34.61 0.92 3.37
CA GLY A 534 34.25 1.38 4.68
C GLY A 534 34.27 0.27 5.76
N PRO A 535 34.39 0.61 7.04
CA PRO A 535 34.48 -0.38 8.12
C PRO A 535 33.17 -1.16 8.30
N ALA A 536 33.29 -2.44 8.67
CA ALA A 536 32.11 -3.26 9.02
C ALA A 536 31.46 -2.81 10.33
N VAL A 537 32.28 -2.29 11.23
CA VAL A 537 31.88 -1.76 12.53
C VAL A 537 32.45 -0.36 12.64
N LEU A 538 31.59 0.61 12.93
CA LEU A 538 31.98 1.98 13.18
C LEU A 538 32.08 2.21 14.69
N GLY A 539 33.27 2.49 15.18
CA GLY A 539 33.54 2.69 16.60
C GLY A 539 32.86 3.93 17.18
N PRO A 540 32.92 4.09 18.53
CA PRO A 540 32.39 5.26 19.21
C PRO A 540 32.96 6.55 18.64
N HIS A 541 32.12 7.52 18.36
CA HIS A 541 32.47 8.84 17.82
C HIS A 541 33.35 8.84 16.55
N GLN A 542 33.48 7.67 15.91
CA GLN A 542 34.27 7.48 14.70
C GLN A 542 33.54 8.06 13.48
N ARG A 543 34.31 8.65 12.59
CA ARG A 543 33.87 9.07 11.25
C ARG A 543 34.56 8.20 10.18
N ALA A 544 33.79 7.75 9.20
CA ALA A 544 34.31 6.99 8.08
C ALA A 544 33.59 7.37 6.76
N SER A 545 34.30 7.11 5.67
CA SER A 545 33.73 7.16 4.33
C SER A 545 33.28 5.76 3.93
N TYR A 546 32.06 5.66 3.41
CA TYR A 546 31.49 4.42 2.87
C TYR A 546 31.25 4.56 1.39
N THR A 547 31.61 3.54 0.62
CA THR A 547 31.17 3.39 -0.76
C THR A 547 30.21 2.22 -0.82
N ILE A 548 28.99 2.50 -1.28
CA ILE A 548 27.93 1.50 -1.44
C ILE A 548 27.55 1.38 -2.92
N VAL A 549 27.25 0.16 -3.35
CA VAL A 549 26.92 -0.20 -4.74
C VAL A 549 25.48 -0.70 -4.79
N ALA A 550 24.76 -0.23 -5.80
CA ALA A 550 23.37 -0.63 -6.03
C ALA A 550 23.26 -2.16 -6.21
N PRO A 551 22.28 -2.81 -5.55
CA PRO A 551 22.05 -4.27 -5.64
C PRO A 551 21.54 -4.67 -7.03
N SER A 552 20.82 -3.76 -7.70
CA SER A 552 20.23 -3.91 -9.01
C SER A 552 20.18 -2.54 -9.69
N TYR A 553 19.47 -2.45 -10.81
CA TYR A 553 19.21 -1.17 -11.47
C TYR A 553 18.46 -0.22 -10.51
N PHE A 554 19.06 0.96 -10.28
CA PHE A 554 18.42 2.04 -9.55
C PHE A 554 18.41 3.30 -10.42
N ALA A 555 17.24 3.63 -10.95
CA ALA A 555 17.01 4.90 -11.62
C ALA A 555 16.74 5.98 -10.58
N MET A 556 17.46 7.11 -10.67
CA MET A 556 17.14 8.28 -9.86
C MET A 556 15.68 8.69 -10.12
N PRO A 557 14.89 8.92 -9.07
CA PRO A 557 13.53 9.41 -9.25
C PRO A 557 13.53 10.73 -9.98
N SER A 558 12.48 10.92 -10.79
CA SER A 558 12.32 12.20 -11.50
C SER A 558 12.20 13.34 -10.48
N ILE A 559 12.90 14.35 -10.80
CA ILE A 559 12.71 15.80 -10.62
C ILE A 559 12.11 16.30 -9.28
N SER A 560 11.06 15.71 -8.75
CA SER A 560 10.35 16.30 -7.61
C SER A 560 10.68 15.64 -6.28
N ASN A 561 11.06 14.39 -6.29
CA ASN A 561 11.08 13.58 -5.06
C ASN A 561 12.50 13.36 -4.50
N GLY A 562 13.54 13.34 -5.36
CA GLY A 562 14.87 12.97 -4.90
C GLY A 562 14.90 11.57 -4.28
N PHE A 563 16.04 11.19 -3.73
CA PHE A 563 16.19 9.98 -2.92
C PHE A 563 17.00 10.29 -1.66
N GLN A 564 16.92 9.43 -0.67
CA GLN A 564 17.74 9.49 0.53
C GLN A 564 18.34 8.12 0.83
N VAL A 565 19.45 8.10 1.57
CA VAL A 565 20.04 6.87 2.05
C VAL A 565 19.63 6.68 3.49
N LEU A 566 19.10 5.49 3.77
CA LEU A 566 18.79 5.03 5.11
C LEU A 566 19.90 4.07 5.56
N ALA A 567 20.31 4.19 6.82
CA ALA A 567 21.18 3.21 7.48
C ALA A 567 20.43 2.60 8.65
N PHE A 568 20.31 1.28 8.62
CA PHE A 568 19.75 0.51 9.72
C PHE A 568 20.88 -0.09 10.55
N THR A 569 20.65 -0.21 11.86
CA THR A 569 21.56 -0.90 12.80
C THR A 569 20.77 -1.91 13.61
N HIS A 570 21.42 -3.04 13.97
CA HIS A 570 20.77 -4.12 14.72
C HIS A 570 20.93 -3.96 16.24
N GLY A 571 22.01 -3.43 16.69
CA GLY A 571 22.23 -3.23 18.13
C GLY A 571 22.93 -1.91 18.45
N PRO A 572 22.22 -0.88 18.86
CA PRO A 572 20.77 -0.78 19.04
C PRO A 572 20.00 -0.80 17.70
N SER A 573 18.77 -1.31 17.73
CA SER A 573 17.88 -1.26 16.57
C SER A 573 17.46 0.19 16.30
N SER A 574 17.93 0.73 15.16
CA SER A 574 17.72 2.14 14.84
C SER A 574 17.71 2.38 13.33
N VAL A 575 17.23 3.54 12.93
CA VAL A 575 17.34 4.08 11.58
C VAL A 575 17.97 5.47 11.61
N SER A 576 18.89 5.70 10.70
CA SER A 576 19.50 7.01 10.44
C SER A 576 19.37 7.31 8.95
N ARG A 577 19.30 8.57 8.57
CA ARG A 577 19.09 8.96 7.18
C ARG A 577 19.99 10.11 6.77
N THR A 578 20.22 10.25 5.46
CA THR A 578 20.80 11.45 4.87
C THR A 578 19.73 12.53 4.69
N GLY A 579 20.14 13.76 4.35
CA GLY A 579 19.25 14.68 3.64
C GLY A 579 18.85 14.10 2.29
N ALA A 580 17.73 14.57 1.75
CA ALA A 580 17.30 14.18 0.41
C ALA A 580 18.35 14.67 -0.62
N TYR A 581 18.77 13.75 -1.47
CA TYR A 581 19.55 14.07 -2.65
C TYR A 581 18.58 14.31 -3.80
N VAL A 582 18.42 15.55 -4.16
CA VAL A 582 17.69 15.93 -5.38
C VAL A 582 18.74 16.13 -6.45
N ALA A 583 18.75 15.28 -7.48
CA ALA A 583 19.54 15.55 -8.65
C ALA A 583 19.12 16.92 -9.17
N SER A 584 20.11 17.78 -9.45
CA SER A 584 19.81 19.04 -10.12
C SER A 584 19.10 18.69 -11.42
N LEU A 585 17.88 19.23 -11.57
CA LEU A 585 16.94 18.80 -12.57
C LEU A 585 17.36 19.30 -13.92
N TRP A 586 18.14 18.49 -14.57
CA TRP A 586 18.56 18.74 -15.93
C TRP A 586 17.46 18.23 -16.86
N ARG A 587 17.02 19.08 -17.73
CA ARG A 587 16.23 18.73 -18.89
C ARG A 587 16.99 19.13 -20.16
N VAL A 588 16.59 18.58 -21.27
CA VAL A 588 17.15 18.94 -22.56
C VAL A 588 16.16 19.84 -23.27
N VAL A 589 16.69 20.89 -23.89
CA VAL A 589 15.93 21.74 -24.81
C VAL A 589 16.60 21.65 -26.17
N LEU A 590 15.79 21.43 -27.21
CA LEU A 590 16.29 21.41 -28.60
C LEU A 590 16.21 22.82 -29.21
N GLU A 591 17.27 23.20 -29.88
CA GLU A 591 17.36 24.44 -30.63
C GLU A 591 17.73 24.14 -32.10
N PRO A 592 16.92 24.58 -33.07
CA PRO A 592 15.64 25.28 -32.90
C PRO A 592 14.54 24.38 -32.31
N ALA A 593 13.61 24.96 -31.58
CA ALA A 593 12.49 24.21 -30.94
C ALA A 593 11.51 23.61 -31.96
N ALA A 594 11.44 24.17 -33.16
CA ALA A 594 10.68 23.65 -34.28
C ALA A 594 11.26 24.11 -35.59
N ILE A 595 11.16 23.27 -36.61
CA ILE A 595 11.55 23.62 -37.99
C ILE A 595 10.26 23.65 -38.81
N ASN A 596 9.71 24.87 -38.98
CA ASN A 596 8.43 25.09 -39.66
C ASN A 596 8.53 25.18 -41.18
N HIS A 597 9.74 25.30 -41.73
CA HIS A 597 9.94 25.32 -43.19
C HIS A 597 10.32 23.93 -43.70
N GLN A 598 9.94 23.63 -44.93
CA GLN A 598 10.27 22.38 -45.57
C GLN A 598 11.78 22.37 -45.92
N VAL A 599 12.45 21.32 -45.51
CA VAL A 599 13.86 21.08 -45.82
C VAL A 599 13.96 20.22 -47.08
N ALA A 600 14.84 20.57 -47.99
CA ALA A 600 15.01 19.80 -49.22
C ALA A 600 15.54 18.39 -48.93
N ARG A 601 15.12 17.42 -49.74
CA ARG A 601 15.61 16.03 -49.65
C ARG A 601 17.15 15.98 -49.68
N GLY A 602 17.74 15.25 -48.75
CA GLY A 602 19.19 15.12 -48.60
C GLY A 602 19.90 16.30 -47.94
N GLN A 603 19.21 17.39 -47.66
CA GLN A 603 19.78 18.53 -46.94
C GLN A 603 19.91 18.17 -45.44
N GLN A 604 21.01 18.60 -44.85
CA GLN A 604 21.31 18.40 -43.42
C GLN A 604 20.82 19.57 -42.59
N ILE A 605 20.33 19.26 -41.42
CA ILE A 605 19.89 20.23 -40.41
C ILE A 605 20.68 20.01 -39.13
N THR A 606 21.23 21.09 -38.58
CA THR A 606 21.91 21.07 -37.31
C THR A 606 20.90 21.33 -36.18
N VAL A 607 20.83 20.41 -35.23
CA VAL A 607 20.01 20.53 -34.01
C VAL A 607 20.95 20.55 -32.80
N ARG A 608 20.77 21.53 -31.94
CA ARG A 608 21.51 21.65 -30.69
C ARG A 608 20.66 21.21 -29.54
N ALA A 609 21.14 20.25 -28.76
CA ALA A 609 20.51 19.81 -27.52
C ALA A 609 21.25 20.47 -26.36
N LYS A 610 20.54 21.34 -25.64
CA LYS A 610 21.09 22.15 -24.56
C LYS A 610 20.57 21.64 -23.23
N ILE A 611 21.45 21.39 -22.27
CA ILE A 611 21.05 21.04 -20.92
C ILE A 611 20.67 22.31 -20.17
N VAL A 612 19.49 22.30 -19.56
CA VAL A 612 18.96 23.40 -18.78
C VAL A 612 18.41 22.91 -17.44
N ASN A 613 18.32 23.83 -16.48
CA ASN A 613 17.63 23.59 -15.21
C ASN A 613 16.10 23.78 -15.34
N ARG A 614 15.38 23.71 -14.21
CA ARG A 614 13.93 23.92 -14.16
C ARG A 614 13.45 25.29 -14.67
N LEU A 615 14.31 26.30 -14.59
CA LEU A 615 14.00 27.68 -14.97
C LEU A 615 14.45 27.99 -16.40
N ASP A 616 14.80 26.94 -17.18
CA ASP A 616 15.38 27.05 -18.54
C ASP A 616 16.76 27.73 -18.60
N GLU A 617 17.46 27.87 -17.48
CA GLU A 617 18.79 28.42 -17.43
C GLU A 617 19.79 27.35 -17.87
N PRO A 618 20.77 27.73 -18.75
CA PRO A 618 21.78 26.80 -19.26
C PRO A 618 22.65 26.22 -18.15
N ILE A 619 22.79 24.90 -18.15
CA ILE A 619 23.75 24.20 -17.29
C ILE A 619 25.04 23.98 -18.09
N ARG A 620 26.12 24.64 -17.67
CA ARG A 620 27.44 24.54 -18.32
C ARG A 620 28.18 23.30 -17.81
N VAL A 621 27.96 22.16 -18.47
CA VAL A 621 28.61 20.89 -18.14
C VAL A 621 29.06 20.17 -19.39
N ALA A 622 30.34 19.80 -19.43
CA ALA A 622 30.93 19.06 -20.54
C ALA A 622 30.79 17.54 -20.35
N ASN A 623 30.91 16.81 -21.45
CA ASN A 623 30.97 15.34 -21.47
C ASN A 623 29.73 14.61 -20.94
N VAL A 624 28.59 15.25 -20.99
CA VAL A 624 27.30 14.62 -20.66
C VAL A 624 26.75 13.99 -21.94
N PRO A 625 26.46 12.68 -21.93
CA PRO A 625 25.87 12.02 -23.09
C PRO A 625 24.40 12.44 -23.27
N VAL A 626 24.10 12.95 -24.44
CA VAL A 626 22.74 13.26 -24.89
C VAL A 626 22.42 12.34 -26.06
N TYR A 627 21.24 11.75 -26.02
CA TYR A 627 20.74 10.89 -27.08
C TYR A 627 19.63 11.59 -27.85
N LEU A 628 19.65 11.51 -29.15
CA LEU A 628 18.60 12.01 -30.03
C LEU A 628 17.93 10.82 -30.70
N GLY A 629 16.62 10.67 -30.56
CA GLY A 629 15.83 9.61 -31.17
C GLY A 629 14.67 10.14 -31.99
N GLN A 630 14.25 9.37 -32.98
CA GLN A 630 12.99 9.60 -33.70
C GLN A 630 11.83 9.06 -32.87
N VAL A 631 10.79 9.87 -32.70
CA VAL A 631 9.57 9.47 -32.01
C VAL A 631 8.58 8.91 -33.03
N ILE A 632 8.17 7.67 -32.84
CA ILE A 632 7.10 7.04 -33.62
C ILE A 632 5.92 6.78 -32.69
N TYR A 633 4.75 7.24 -33.10
CA TYR A 633 3.50 6.85 -32.47
C TYR A 633 3.02 5.56 -33.15
N ASP A 634 3.09 4.44 -32.43
CA ASP A 634 2.41 3.23 -32.82
C ASP A 634 1.23 2.95 -31.86
N GLN A 635 0.48 1.88 -32.15
CA GLN A 635 -0.67 1.46 -31.34
C GLN A 635 -0.32 1.04 -29.88
N ARG A 636 0.96 0.93 -29.55
CA ARG A 636 1.48 0.57 -28.22
C ARG A 636 1.98 1.79 -27.43
N GLY A 637 1.82 2.99 -27.99
CA GLY A 637 2.28 4.24 -27.38
C GLY A 637 3.54 4.80 -28.02
N LEU A 638 4.19 5.73 -27.32
CA LEU A 638 5.43 6.37 -27.76
C LEU A 638 6.57 5.33 -27.79
N GLN A 639 7.02 4.97 -28.98
CA GLN A 639 8.23 4.18 -29.15
C GLN A 639 9.34 5.05 -29.78
N PHE A 640 10.54 4.94 -29.20
CA PHE A 640 11.73 5.47 -29.84
C PHE A 640 12.20 4.50 -30.90
N SER A 641 11.92 4.80 -32.18
CA SER A 641 12.57 4.07 -33.23
C SER A 641 13.95 4.67 -33.51
N GLN A 642 14.78 3.86 -34.11
CA GLN A 642 16.09 4.24 -34.57
C GLN A 642 15.94 5.31 -35.63
N ALA A 643 16.39 6.52 -35.31
CA ALA A 643 16.25 7.66 -36.18
C ALA A 643 17.10 7.55 -37.46
N VAL A 644 16.55 8.04 -38.53
CA VAL A 644 17.30 8.36 -39.73
C VAL A 644 18.15 9.59 -39.43
N ILE A 645 19.27 9.39 -38.75
CA ILE A 645 20.22 10.44 -38.39
C ILE A 645 21.52 10.22 -39.18
N SER A 646 22.16 11.28 -39.62
CA SER A 646 23.24 11.26 -40.60
C SER A 646 24.46 10.39 -40.26
N GLN A 647 24.56 9.89 -39.08
CA GLN A 647 25.68 9.05 -38.63
C GLN A 647 25.23 7.60 -38.31
N GLY A 648 23.95 7.26 -38.51
CA GLY A 648 23.43 5.93 -38.25
C GLY A 648 22.84 5.27 -39.49
N LEU A 649 23.22 4.05 -39.76
CA LEU A 649 22.55 3.18 -40.73
C LEU A 649 21.24 2.71 -40.14
N PRO A 650 20.21 2.40 -40.96
CA PRO A 650 18.97 1.78 -40.47
C PRO A 650 19.29 0.53 -39.62
N GLY A 651 18.87 0.51 -38.40
CA GLY A 651 19.11 -0.61 -37.48
C GLY A 651 20.12 -0.37 -36.35
N GLN A 652 20.74 0.82 -36.26
CA GLN A 652 21.71 1.16 -35.19
C GLN A 652 21.05 1.88 -34.00
N THR A 653 21.76 1.87 -32.84
CA THR A 653 21.41 2.58 -31.63
C THR A 653 21.19 4.07 -31.85
N PRO A 654 20.34 4.75 -31.05
CA PRO A 654 20.13 6.19 -31.09
C PRO A 654 21.46 6.95 -31.09
N VAL A 655 21.56 8.02 -31.89
CA VAL A 655 22.78 8.80 -31.98
C VAL A 655 23.04 9.52 -30.67
N GLN A 656 24.23 9.29 -30.14
CA GLN A 656 24.73 9.92 -28.93
C GLN A 656 25.72 11.03 -29.29
N ALA A 657 25.58 12.19 -28.67
CA ALA A 657 26.59 13.24 -28.69
C ALA A 657 26.92 13.68 -27.25
N LEU A 658 28.17 14.03 -27.02
CA LEU A 658 28.61 14.57 -25.74
C LEU A 658 28.44 16.09 -25.72
N THR A 659 28.06 16.66 -24.60
CA THR A 659 27.99 18.10 -24.42
C THR A 659 29.40 18.70 -24.39
N ASN A 660 29.51 19.91 -24.95
CA ASN A 660 30.70 20.76 -24.82
C ASN A 660 30.70 21.50 -23.45
N ALA A 661 31.67 22.35 -23.21
CA ALA A 661 31.78 23.13 -21.98
C ALA A 661 30.60 24.07 -21.71
N ALA A 662 29.81 24.41 -22.72
CA ALA A 662 28.61 25.20 -22.59
C ALA A 662 27.35 24.35 -22.28
N GLY A 663 27.47 23.03 -22.12
CA GLY A 663 26.35 22.12 -21.89
C GLY A 663 25.52 21.83 -23.14
N VAL A 664 26.09 21.93 -24.33
CA VAL A 664 25.42 21.76 -25.61
C VAL A 664 25.97 20.56 -26.37
N ALA A 665 25.12 19.61 -26.72
CA ALA A 665 25.40 18.55 -27.67
C ALA A 665 24.83 18.94 -29.06
N THR A 666 25.57 18.63 -30.14
CA THR A 666 25.17 18.99 -31.50
C THR A 666 24.91 17.74 -32.32
N PHE A 667 23.77 17.71 -32.99
CA PHE A 667 23.36 16.63 -33.88
C PHE A 667 23.13 17.15 -35.29
N THR A 668 23.42 16.32 -36.26
CA THR A 668 23.09 16.56 -37.66
C THR A 668 22.01 15.57 -38.09
N ILE A 669 20.88 16.08 -38.53
CA ILE A 669 19.73 15.28 -38.95
C ILE A 669 19.60 15.43 -40.47
N HIS A 670 19.42 14.32 -41.20
CA HIS A 670 19.04 14.30 -42.59
C HIS A 670 18.03 13.22 -42.86
N SER A 671 17.24 13.35 -43.90
CA SER A 671 16.37 12.27 -44.38
C SER A 671 16.71 11.95 -45.83
N PRO A 672 17.09 10.71 -46.13
CA PRO A 672 17.31 10.27 -47.50
C PRO A 672 16.02 10.17 -48.31
N THR A 673 14.88 10.07 -47.62
CA THR A 673 13.54 10.00 -48.21
C THR A 673 12.76 11.21 -47.78
N GLY A 674 12.27 12.03 -48.72
CA GLY A 674 11.30 13.06 -48.45
C GLY A 674 9.91 12.46 -48.18
N GLY A 675 9.08 13.15 -47.42
CA GLY A 675 7.71 12.76 -47.12
C GLY A 675 6.79 13.96 -46.89
N ARG A 676 5.48 13.76 -46.98
CA ARG A 676 4.48 14.79 -46.67
C ARG A 676 4.35 15.06 -45.15
N ASP A 677 4.63 14.06 -44.34
CA ASP A 677 4.45 14.13 -42.90
C ASP A 677 5.74 14.58 -42.20
N PRO A 678 5.65 15.32 -41.10
CA PRO A 678 6.80 15.69 -40.30
C PRO A 678 7.38 14.46 -39.60
N ILE A 679 8.73 14.41 -39.49
CA ILE A 679 9.41 13.46 -38.62
C ILE A 679 9.64 14.14 -37.27
N TYR A 680 9.31 13.42 -36.21
CA TYR A 680 9.40 13.91 -34.85
C TYR A 680 10.68 13.39 -34.17
N PHE A 681 11.39 14.28 -33.51
CA PHE A 681 12.61 13.93 -32.77
C PHE A 681 12.49 14.36 -31.30
N GLU A 682 13.12 13.61 -30.44
CA GLU A 682 13.24 13.92 -29.02
C GLU A 682 14.67 13.64 -28.54
N ALA A 683 15.20 14.55 -27.73
CA ALA A 683 16.49 14.35 -27.09
C ALA A 683 16.31 13.89 -25.64
N ASN A 684 17.25 13.07 -25.22
CA ASN A 684 17.13 12.38 -23.95
C ASN A 684 18.52 12.26 -23.28
N LEU A 685 18.54 12.43 -21.95
CA LEU A 685 19.74 12.23 -21.13
C LEU A 685 19.91 10.77 -20.68
N VAL A 686 19.03 9.86 -21.09
CA VAL A 686 19.01 8.44 -20.70
C VAL A 686 19.02 7.56 -21.92
N ASN A 687 19.68 6.40 -21.82
CA ASN A 687 19.66 5.40 -22.87
C ASN A 687 18.22 4.94 -23.17
N PRO A 688 17.74 5.09 -24.41
CA PRO A 688 16.39 4.71 -24.81
C PRO A 688 16.07 3.21 -24.70
N LYS A 689 17.06 2.35 -24.40
CA LYS A 689 16.84 0.95 -24.05
C LYS A 689 16.35 0.73 -22.61
N SER A 690 16.37 1.78 -21.76
CA SER A 690 15.78 1.69 -20.43
C SER A 690 14.29 2.03 -20.50
N SER A 691 13.46 1.28 -19.80
CA SER A 691 12.00 1.47 -19.75
C SER A 691 11.54 2.77 -19.06
N TYR A 692 12.46 3.56 -18.52
CA TYR A 692 12.16 4.83 -17.84
C TYR A 692 13.13 5.93 -18.30
N PRO A 693 12.78 6.69 -19.32
CA PRO A 693 13.56 7.82 -19.77
C PRO A 693 13.33 9.04 -18.86
N TYR A 694 14.40 9.62 -18.35
CA TYR A 694 14.36 10.86 -17.57
C TYR A 694 15.03 11.99 -18.36
N GLY A 695 14.47 13.20 -18.35
CA GLY A 695 15.06 14.37 -18.96
C GLY A 695 14.79 14.52 -20.45
N TYR A 696 13.52 14.34 -20.84
CA TYR A 696 13.09 14.58 -22.23
C TYR A 696 13.20 16.04 -22.65
N SER A 697 13.49 16.24 -23.93
CA SER A 697 13.21 17.50 -24.59
C SER A 697 11.72 17.58 -25.01
N PRO A 698 11.22 18.78 -25.30
CA PRO A 698 10.05 18.93 -26.16
C PRO A 698 10.32 18.27 -27.53
N ILE A 699 9.26 17.77 -28.16
CA ILE A 699 9.32 17.13 -29.48
C ILE A 699 9.66 18.15 -30.54
N LEU A 700 10.73 17.91 -31.31
CA LEU A 700 11.08 18.67 -32.47
C LEU A 700 10.45 18.07 -33.73
N ALA A 701 9.61 18.83 -34.42
CA ALA A 701 9.02 18.41 -35.68
C ALA A 701 9.85 18.97 -36.86
N VAL A 702 10.27 18.09 -37.76
CA VAL A 702 11.03 18.45 -38.97
C VAL A 702 10.30 17.95 -40.22
N ARG A 703 10.01 18.82 -41.19
CA ARG A 703 9.42 18.46 -42.48
C ARG A 703 10.48 18.41 -43.57
N PHE A 704 10.63 17.26 -44.22
CA PHE A 704 11.48 17.07 -45.38
C PHE A 704 10.64 17.04 -46.64
N ARG A 705 11.05 17.80 -47.70
CA ARG A 705 10.36 17.75 -48.99
C ARG A 705 10.51 16.37 -49.62
N SER A 706 9.44 15.91 -50.26
CA SER A 706 9.46 14.70 -51.09
C SER A 706 10.29 14.88 -52.37
#